data_85bc33c8ab1613c92c1dd0a4d2c48828
#
_entry.id   85bc33c8ab1613c92c1dd0a4d2c48828
#
_cell.length_a   1.000
_cell.length_b   1.000
_cell.length_c   1.000
_cell.angle_alpha   90.00
_cell.angle_beta   90.00
_cell.angle_gamma   90.00
#
_symmetry.space_group_name_H-M   'P 1'
#
loop_
_entity.id
_entity.type
_entity.pdbx_description
1 polymer ?
#
loop_
_entity_poly.entity_id
_entity_poly.type
_entity_poly.pdbx_seq_one_letter_code
_entity_poly.pdbx_strand_id
1 'polypeptide(L)'
;MADYEPVPLDTVCNAGVDVFGDDTPNPPIGPVTLRGLPFVIGSESPSKDRCLVIPTSSVSVEVGRQAKRVIIAHRLLEPSGPAGHGVGTAVADYAFHLAGGETVTVTIRERFEIQIVPPDWGREPFLAVTDSHDGNRQRFGGDWNAAGYRLTEHYRGSASAYYLWCWDNPHPDKAVERVELTPRGPSFAVAGITLGHLDEHPFVRTPARPVRLVRTDTPTAPADTDAETTPTGSDAEQPGVLTLEVDRGVATYPQPLPAEDHRPGWGAADSSDARLAYAQVAAVPSATVVVRQGADELGHVRWGDVERDGQAAGDRVRVELVDPGRNWVHVKVLDDATGQPVPCRVHFCSPEGIPYQPYGHHHHVAQNLNSWHYDVGGDVRLGQQTYAYVDGTCQGWLPRGDVDVEVARGFEYEPLRQTVRIDPGQRELTLRIRRMADLASEGWWSGDSHVHFLSTAGAQLEQLGEDLRIVNLLQSQWGALFTNTEDFRRGGDPSRTNSVLGGGGYLTYVGQENRQHALGHLVLWGLKEPVMPWCSDGPDEAELGGALDANLSDWADRTHAQGGTVVAAHFPHPNGEPAVLVTTGRADAVEMLAHSDDGLLEYYRYLNSGYRLPLVGGTDKMSSGVPIGLYRTYARLGSSEELTYDGWCSAVRAGRTFLSGGPLLSLSVDGRQPGDTLELSGPGSVTVDATVRSVFPLRSLELVRNGEVVAVEEAHGRRELSLSELLPVDGSTWFAARTFGTDSHLDEWGRQVFAHTSPVYVACGGPWGMADPDGLRYIRTLVEGAREYVRHTAPRRADHLTTHHHGEPNHLAWLERPFAEALEALDSRTRKR
;
A
#
# COMPACT_ATOMS: atom_id res chain seq x y z
N MET A 1 3.29 15.09 47.45
CA MET A 1 3.47 13.61 47.57
C MET A 1 3.66 13.12 46.16
N ALA A 2 4.60 12.25 45.91
CA ALA A 2 4.76 11.69 44.57
C ALA A 2 3.51 10.91 44.16
N ASP A 3 3.14 10.89 42.90
CA ASP A 3 1.98 10.16 42.39
C ASP A 3 2.10 8.63 42.63
N TYR A 4 3.32 8.13 42.54
CA TYR A 4 3.71 6.74 42.80
C TYR A 4 5.01 6.70 43.60
N GLU A 5 5.10 5.79 44.55
CA GLU A 5 6.22 5.73 45.50
C GLU A 5 6.70 4.28 45.67
N PRO A 6 7.94 3.93 45.31
CA PRO A 6 8.50 2.59 45.54
C PRO A 6 8.68 2.29 47.04
N VAL A 7 8.48 1.02 47.39
CA VAL A 7 8.75 0.48 48.70
C VAL A 7 10.09 -0.26 48.69
N PRO A 8 11.10 0.12 49.50
CA PRO A 8 12.36 -0.61 49.55
C PRO A 8 12.16 -2.05 50.07
N LEU A 9 12.81 -3.00 49.45
CA LEU A 9 12.77 -4.43 49.83
C LEU A 9 14.09 -4.93 50.41
N ASP A 10 15.07 -4.03 50.67
CA ASP A 10 16.45 -4.35 51.07
C ASP A 10 16.54 -5.32 52.24
N THR A 11 15.68 -5.14 53.25
CA THR A 11 15.69 -5.92 54.49
C THR A 11 15.18 -7.37 54.29
N VAL A 12 14.43 -7.63 53.25
CA VAL A 12 13.74 -8.90 53.00
C VAL A 12 14.21 -9.63 51.74
N CYS A 13 14.99 -9.01 50.87
CA CYS A 13 15.59 -9.68 49.73
C CYS A 13 16.50 -10.81 50.15
N ASN A 14 16.31 -11.98 49.54
CA ASN A 14 17.01 -13.23 49.92
C ASN A 14 17.60 -14.00 48.74
N ALA A 15 17.32 -13.58 47.49
CA ALA A 15 17.82 -14.21 46.28
C ALA A 15 18.26 -13.19 45.25
N GLY A 16 19.05 -13.64 44.27
CA GLY A 16 19.50 -12.87 43.14
C GLY A 16 18.73 -13.21 41.85
N VAL A 17 19.05 -12.49 40.77
CA VAL A 17 18.42 -12.68 39.42
C VAL A 17 18.89 -13.92 38.70
N ASP A 18 19.94 -14.63 39.19
CA ASP A 18 20.42 -15.89 38.70
C ASP A 18 19.37 -17.00 38.74
N VAL A 19 18.37 -16.87 39.61
CA VAL A 19 17.22 -17.79 39.68
C VAL A 19 16.35 -17.80 38.43
N PHE A 20 16.49 -16.82 37.53
CA PHE A 20 15.72 -16.74 36.31
C PHE A 20 16.34 -17.53 35.14
N GLY A 21 17.62 -17.93 35.27
CA GLY A 21 18.33 -18.67 34.23
C GLY A 21 18.47 -17.83 32.94
N ASP A 22 18.64 -18.57 31.83
CA ASP A 22 18.84 -17.97 30.50
C ASP A 22 17.54 -17.37 29.89
N ASP A 23 16.38 -17.70 30.43
CA ASP A 23 15.09 -17.23 29.95
C ASP A 23 14.88 -15.72 30.17
N THR A 24 15.65 -15.12 31.07
CA THR A 24 15.62 -13.69 31.37
C THR A 24 17.03 -13.16 31.52
N PRO A 25 17.78 -12.95 30.42
CA PRO A 25 19.23 -12.74 30.47
C PRO A 25 19.69 -11.43 31.15
N ASN A 26 18.83 -10.40 31.13
CA ASN A 26 19.17 -9.09 31.74
C ASN A 26 17.95 -8.49 32.46
N PRO A 27 17.48 -9.10 33.56
CA PRO A 27 16.33 -8.54 34.26
C PRO A 27 16.68 -7.18 34.84
N PRO A 28 15.75 -6.21 34.82
CA PRO A 28 16.00 -4.90 35.40
C PRO A 28 16.15 -4.98 36.91
N ILE A 29 17.15 -4.28 37.46
CA ILE A 29 17.45 -4.19 38.91
C ILE A 29 17.75 -2.75 39.29
N GLY A 30 17.60 -2.41 40.58
CA GLY A 30 17.78 -1.05 41.12
C GLY A 30 16.58 -0.15 40.81
N PRO A 31 16.77 1.19 40.76
CA PRO A 31 15.75 2.13 40.35
C PRO A 31 15.40 1.92 38.87
N VAL A 32 14.17 1.54 38.58
CA VAL A 32 13.70 1.21 37.25
C VAL A 32 12.30 1.75 37.01
N THR A 33 11.96 1.94 35.76
CA THR A 33 10.60 2.25 35.35
C THR A 33 10.00 1.03 34.67
N LEU A 34 8.94 0.47 35.24
CA LEU A 34 8.20 -0.63 34.65
C LEU A 34 6.83 -0.12 34.24
N ARG A 35 6.51 -0.17 32.97
CA ARG A 35 5.25 0.31 32.40
C ARG A 35 4.91 1.76 32.82
N GLY A 36 5.92 2.61 32.85
CA GLY A 36 5.77 4.00 33.26
C GLY A 36 5.68 4.24 34.78
N LEU A 37 5.75 3.18 35.58
CA LEU A 37 5.70 3.27 37.04
C LEU A 37 7.10 3.10 37.66
N PRO A 38 7.44 3.91 38.67
CA PRO A 38 8.74 3.78 39.35
C PRO A 38 8.75 2.55 40.25
N PHE A 39 9.83 1.79 40.18
CA PHE A 39 10.12 0.67 41.10
C PHE A 39 11.58 0.75 41.57
N VAL A 40 11.85 0.11 42.69
CA VAL A 40 13.21 -0.19 43.15
C VAL A 40 13.30 -1.71 43.31
N ILE A 41 14.02 -2.34 42.38
CA ILE A 41 14.23 -3.79 42.43
C ILE A 41 15.49 -4.09 43.25
N GLY A 42 15.28 -4.64 44.42
CA GLY A 42 16.35 -4.78 45.41
C GLY A 42 16.53 -3.49 46.20
N SER A 43 17.58 -2.74 45.89
CA SER A 43 17.92 -1.51 46.56
C SER A 43 18.32 -0.39 45.59
N GLU A 44 18.49 0.85 46.08
CA GLU A 44 19.04 1.96 45.27
C GLU A 44 20.47 1.67 44.81
N SER A 45 21.21 0.87 45.56
CA SER A 45 22.53 0.34 45.19
C SER A 45 22.43 -1.17 44.96
N PRO A 46 21.96 -1.61 43.80
CA PRO A 46 21.54 -2.98 43.58
C PRO A 46 22.71 -3.96 43.52
N SER A 47 22.49 -5.14 44.10
CA SER A 47 23.34 -6.32 43.92
C SER A 47 22.59 -7.38 43.12
N LYS A 48 23.23 -7.93 42.10
CA LYS A 48 22.64 -9.03 41.30
C LYS A 48 22.35 -10.27 42.13
N ASP A 49 23.11 -10.43 43.25
CA ASP A 49 23.02 -11.58 44.10
C ASP A 49 21.91 -11.48 45.16
N ARG A 50 21.35 -10.31 45.38
CA ARG A 50 20.35 -10.07 46.45
C ARG A 50 19.40 -8.91 46.08
N CYS A 51 18.41 -9.18 45.27
CA CYS A 51 17.46 -8.17 44.83
C CYS A 51 16.00 -8.66 44.74
N LEU A 52 15.79 -9.96 45.02
CA LEU A 52 14.47 -10.58 44.96
C LEU A 52 14.05 -11.14 46.32
N VAL A 53 12.74 -11.17 46.56
CA VAL A 53 12.15 -11.88 47.71
C VAL A 53 11.51 -13.18 47.15
N ILE A 54 12.09 -14.33 47.60
CA ILE A 54 11.54 -15.67 47.34
C ILE A 54 11.05 -16.20 48.69
N PRO A 55 9.74 -16.14 48.99
CA PRO A 55 9.19 -16.60 50.24
C PRO A 55 9.26 -18.12 50.39
N THR A 56 9.99 -18.63 51.35
CA THR A 56 9.95 -20.04 51.79
C THR A 56 9.11 -20.26 53.03
N SER A 57 8.77 -19.17 53.75
CA SER A 57 7.83 -19.01 54.85
C SER A 57 7.21 -17.63 54.72
N SER A 58 6.24 -17.30 55.60
CA SER A 58 5.69 -15.90 55.62
C SER A 58 6.79 -14.85 55.72
N VAL A 59 6.81 -13.89 54.83
CA VAL A 59 7.70 -12.73 54.80
C VAL A 59 6.89 -11.46 54.93
N SER A 60 7.30 -10.56 55.82
CA SER A 60 6.65 -9.27 56.04
C SER A 60 7.46 -8.14 55.46
N VAL A 61 6.82 -7.33 54.62
CA VAL A 61 7.37 -6.08 54.07
C VAL A 61 6.73 -4.90 54.74
N GLU A 62 7.51 -4.12 55.50
CA GLU A 62 7.03 -2.92 56.17
C GLU A 62 6.74 -1.81 55.19
N VAL A 63 5.57 -1.15 55.32
CA VAL A 63 5.12 -0.08 54.44
C VAL A 63 4.90 1.23 55.20
N GLY A 64 4.00 1.22 56.18
CA GLY A 64 3.76 2.34 57.10
C GLY A 64 3.16 3.61 56.46
N ARG A 65 2.55 3.49 55.30
CA ARG A 65 2.07 4.62 54.48
C ARG A 65 0.65 4.38 53.96
N GLN A 66 -0.09 5.48 53.75
CA GLN A 66 -1.36 5.42 53.03
C GLN A 66 -1.15 5.19 51.53
N ALA A 67 -1.98 4.38 50.93
CA ALA A 67 -1.97 4.14 49.48
C ALA A 67 -3.39 3.80 49.04
N LYS A 68 -3.80 4.32 47.86
CA LYS A 68 -5.03 3.90 47.19
C LYS A 68 -4.85 2.56 46.53
N ARG A 69 -3.63 2.29 46.04
CA ARG A 69 -3.26 1.05 45.37
C ARG A 69 -1.89 0.56 45.76
N VAL A 70 -1.69 -0.74 45.72
CA VAL A 70 -0.36 -1.35 45.82
C VAL A 70 -0.09 -2.16 44.56
N ILE A 71 0.97 -1.80 43.85
CA ILE A 71 1.39 -2.44 42.60
C ILE A 71 2.59 -3.32 42.92
N ILE A 72 2.48 -4.60 42.58
CA ILE A 72 3.51 -5.60 42.87
C ILE A 72 4.10 -6.14 41.57
N ALA A 73 5.42 -6.02 41.43
CA ALA A 73 6.17 -6.66 40.37
C ALA A 73 6.60 -8.04 40.83
N HIS A 74 6.08 -9.11 40.24
CA HIS A 74 6.32 -10.49 40.63
C HIS A 74 6.31 -11.43 39.43
N ARG A 75 6.79 -12.66 39.65
CA ARG A 75 6.69 -13.75 38.67
C ARG A 75 6.71 -15.10 39.38
N LEU A 76 6.10 -16.07 38.72
CA LEU A 76 6.21 -17.47 39.09
C LEU A 76 7.56 -18.00 38.61
N LEU A 77 8.23 -18.82 39.41
CA LEU A 77 9.53 -19.44 39.06
C LEU A 77 9.33 -20.82 38.47
N GLU A 78 8.35 -21.58 38.97
CA GLU A 78 8.03 -22.91 38.51
C GLU A 78 6.51 -23.07 38.36
N PRO A 79 6.02 -23.63 37.24
CA PRO A 79 4.61 -23.91 37.10
C PRO A 79 4.18 -25.03 38.08
N SER A 80 2.92 -24.96 38.55
CA SER A 80 2.40 -25.92 39.54
C SER A 80 2.20 -27.35 39.02
N GLY A 81 2.49 -27.60 37.75
CA GLY A 81 2.31 -28.91 37.12
C GLY A 81 2.60 -28.92 35.63
N PRO A 82 2.38 -30.02 34.95
CA PRO A 82 2.52 -30.06 33.51
C PRO A 82 1.73 -28.96 32.84
N ALA A 83 2.21 -28.52 31.67
CA ALA A 83 1.59 -27.40 30.93
C ALA A 83 0.07 -27.50 30.87
N GLY A 84 -0.61 -26.49 31.45
CA GLY A 84 -2.07 -26.39 31.49
C GLY A 84 -2.78 -26.90 32.75
N HIS A 85 -2.09 -27.50 33.70
CA HIS A 85 -2.70 -28.07 34.92
C HIS A 85 -2.66 -27.09 36.12
N GLY A 86 -1.86 -26.00 36.04
CA GLY A 86 -1.70 -25.05 37.15
C GLY A 86 -2.70 -23.91 37.20
N VAL A 87 -3.66 -23.83 36.26
CA VAL A 87 -4.59 -22.69 36.18
C VAL A 87 -5.45 -22.58 37.45
N GLY A 88 -5.31 -21.45 38.16
CA GLY A 88 -6.04 -21.17 39.40
C GLY A 88 -5.43 -21.79 40.65
N THR A 89 -4.31 -22.50 40.56
CA THR A 89 -3.58 -23.03 41.73
C THR A 89 -3.10 -21.86 42.58
N ALA A 90 -3.35 -21.94 43.89
CA ALA A 90 -2.91 -20.94 44.84
C ALA A 90 -1.39 -20.99 44.99
N VAL A 91 -0.72 -19.89 44.65
CA VAL A 91 0.73 -19.70 44.75
C VAL A 91 1.08 -19.05 46.10
N ALA A 92 0.31 -18.05 46.51
CA ALA A 92 0.56 -17.31 47.76
C ALA A 92 -0.74 -16.66 48.27
N ASP A 93 -0.72 -16.26 49.52
CA ASP A 93 -1.62 -15.24 50.07
C ASP A 93 -0.83 -13.95 50.33
N TYR A 94 -1.32 -12.86 49.80
CA TYR A 94 -0.81 -11.53 50.11
C TYR A 94 -1.80 -10.87 51.10
N ALA A 95 -1.36 -10.68 52.35
CA ALA A 95 -2.15 -10.07 53.40
C ALA A 95 -1.70 -8.62 53.62
N PHE A 96 -2.62 -7.68 53.43
CA PHE A 96 -2.40 -6.25 53.61
C PHE A 96 -2.93 -5.89 54.99
N HIS A 97 -2.01 -5.62 55.92
CA HIS A 97 -2.34 -5.22 57.30
C HIS A 97 -2.54 -3.69 57.33
N LEU A 98 -3.71 -3.25 57.71
CA LEU A 98 -4.07 -1.84 57.72
C LEU A 98 -4.03 -1.28 59.13
N ALA A 99 -3.78 0.02 59.24
CA ALA A 99 -3.83 0.73 60.52
C ALA A 99 -5.19 0.54 61.21
N GLY A 100 -5.19 0.16 62.49
CA GLY A 100 -6.36 -0.19 63.24
C GLY A 100 -6.67 -1.69 63.33
N GLY A 101 -5.75 -2.53 62.79
CA GLY A 101 -5.77 -3.98 63.01
C GLY A 101 -6.58 -4.79 62.00
N GLU A 102 -7.10 -4.13 60.95
CA GLU A 102 -7.81 -4.80 59.84
C GLU A 102 -6.81 -5.45 58.89
N THR A 103 -7.16 -6.61 58.35
CA THR A 103 -6.33 -7.31 57.37
C THR A 103 -7.17 -7.72 56.19
N VAL A 104 -6.70 -7.37 54.98
CA VAL A 104 -7.29 -7.81 53.70
C VAL A 104 -6.33 -8.79 53.05
N THR A 105 -6.80 -10.03 52.84
CA THR A 105 -6.00 -11.08 52.22
C THR A 105 -6.48 -11.38 50.81
N VAL A 106 -5.53 -11.44 49.87
CA VAL A 106 -5.80 -11.85 48.49
C VAL A 106 -4.95 -13.08 48.15
N THR A 107 -5.63 -14.11 47.67
CA THR A 107 -4.96 -15.30 47.17
C THR A 107 -4.40 -15.05 45.76
N ILE A 108 -3.13 -15.19 45.62
CA ILE A 108 -2.40 -15.07 44.33
C ILE A 108 -2.41 -16.43 43.63
N ARG A 109 -2.92 -16.49 42.43
CA ARG A 109 -3.17 -17.73 41.69
C ARG A 109 -2.38 -17.75 40.40
N GLU A 110 -1.83 -18.92 40.06
CA GLU A 110 -1.22 -19.17 38.76
C GLU A 110 -2.20 -18.89 37.63
N ARG A 111 -1.76 -18.22 36.60
CA ARG A 111 -2.53 -17.78 35.44
C ARG A 111 -3.57 -16.66 35.75
N PHE A 112 -3.78 -16.25 36.98
CA PHE A 112 -4.67 -15.13 37.33
C PHE A 112 -3.86 -13.89 37.67
N GLU A 113 -3.25 -13.85 38.81
CA GLU A 113 -2.48 -12.70 39.30
C GLU A 113 -0.99 -12.84 38.94
N ILE A 114 -0.49 -14.04 38.67
CA ILE A 114 0.93 -14.35 38.46
C ILE A 114 1.12 -15.44 37.39
N GLN A 115 2.29 -15.37 36.67
CA GLN A 115 2.68 -16.40 35.69
C GLN A 115 4.20 -16.47 35.58
N ILE A 116 4.73 -17.56 34.97
CA ILE A 116 6.14 -17.69 34.57
C ILE A 116 6.48 -16.67 33.47
N VAL A 117 7.75 -16.34 33.33
CA VAL A 117 8.28 -15.49 32.26
C VAL A 117 9.44 -16.21 31.58
N PRO A 118 9.42 -16.40 30.24
CA PRO A 118 8.31 -16.09 29.35
C PRO A 118 7.14 -17.06 29.53
N PRO A 119 5.92 -16.62 29.29
CA PRO A 119 4.78 -17.53 29.27
C PRO A 119 4.75 -18.30 27.94
N ASP A 120 4.16 -19.48 27.93
CA ASP A 120 3.78 -20.12 26.67
C ASP A 120 2.77 -19.22 25.93
N TRP A 121 2.73 -19.32 24.62
CA TRP A 121 1.81 -18.54 23.80
C TRP A 121 0.36 -18.63 24.26
N GLY A 122 -0.26 -17.48 24.46
CA GLY A 122 -1.64 -17.34 24.96
C GLY A 122 -1.82 -17.70 26.45
N ARG A 123 -0.75 -17.72 27.25
CA ARG A 123 -0.80 -18.05 28.68
C ARG A 123 -0.43 -16.91 29.60
N GLU A 124 -0.56 -15.69 29.16
CA GLU A 124 -0.43 -14.49 30.00
C GLU A 124 -1.44 -14.51 31.16
N PRO A 125 -1.14 -13.91 32.31
CA PRO A 125 -2.05 -13.88 33.45
C PRO A 125 -3.29 -13.01 33.14
N PHE A 126 -4.44 -13.40 33.68
CA PHE A 126 -5.71 -12.70 33.43
C PHE A 126 -5.83 -11.36 34.14
N LEU A 127 -5.17 -11.17 35.29
CA LEU A 127 -5.35 -10.03 36.19
C LEU A 127 -4.06 -9.24 36.42
N ALA A 128 -2.97 -9.60 35.78
CA ALA A 128 -1.73 -8.84 35.81
C ALA A 128 -1.34 -8.43 34.38
N VAL A 129 -0.51 -7.41 34.29
CA VAL A 129 0.00 -6.90 33.01
C VAL A 129 1.52 -7.12 32.91
N THR A 130 2.07 -7.04 31.73
CA THR A 130 3.51 -7.12 31.48
C THR A 130 4.24 -5.90 32.04
N ASP A 131 5.53 -6.04 32.32
CA ASP A 131 6.41 -4.99 32.84
C ASP A 131 6.77 -3.91 31.80
N SER A 132 6.52 -4.16 30.52
CA SER A 132 6.73 -3.22 29.42
C SER A 132 5.42 -2.91 28.71
N HIS A 133 5.36 -1.75 28.08
CA HIS A 133 4.32 -1.40 27.12
C HIS A 133 4.63 -1.99 25.74
N ASP A 134 3.59 -2.22 24.98
CA ASP A 134 3.73 -2.15 23.54
C ASP A 134 4.16 -0.72 23.16
N GLY A 135 5.00 -0.60 22.15
CA GLY A 135 5.35 0.69 21.57
C GLY A 135 4.19 1.30 20.78
N ASN A 136 4.49 2.10 19.82
CA ASN A 136 3.50 2.60 18.86
C ASN A 136 2.83 1.46 18.13
N ARG A 137 1.52 1.56 17.90
CA ARG A 137 0.73 0.45 17.38
C ARG A 137 0.87 0.21 15.89
N GLN A 138 1.34 1.19 15.15
CA GLN A 138 1.46 1.10 13.71
C GLN A 138 2.78 1.64 13.25
N ARG A 139 3.40 0.92 12.34
CA ARG A 139 4.57 1.35 11.61
C ARG A 139 4.20 1.59 10.16
N PHE A 140 4.53 2.76 9.67
CA PHE A 140 4.37 3.12 8.27
C PHE A 140 5.73 3.05 7.61
N GLY A 141 5.84 2.20 6.64
CA GLY A 141 7.11 1.91 6.02
C GLY A 141 7.73 0.62 6.52
N GLY A 142 8.65 0.14 5.80
CA GLY A 142 9.38 -1.09 6.07
C GLY A 142 9.77 -1.73 4.76
N ASP A 143 10.80 -2.51 4.81
CA ASP A 143 11.28 -3.29 3.69
C ASP A 143 10.87 -4.77 3.81
N TRP A 144 11.24 -5.58 2.84
CA TRP A 144 10.95 -7.00 2.85
C TRP A 144 11.55 -7.75 4.03
N ASN A 145 12.72 -7.35 4.47
CA ASN A 145 13.39 -7.99 5.59
C ASN A 145 12.62 -7.79 6.89
N ALA A 146 11.81 -6.72 6.95
CA ALA A 146 10.93 -6.42 8.06
C ALA A 146 9.48 -6.82 7.81
N ALA A 147 9.21 -7.79 6.94
CA ALA A 147 7.87 -8.16 6.48
C ALA A 147 6.85 -8.38 7.61
N GLY A 148 7.21 -9.03 8.70
CA GLY A 148 6.33 -9.26 9.84
C GLY A 148 6.01 -8.01 10.67
N TYR A 149 6.76 -6.94 10.48
CA TYR A 149 6.64 -5.70 11.25
C TYR A 149 6.05 -4.53 10.46
N ARG A 150 5.80 -4.70 9.20
CA ARG A 150 5.38 -3.61 8.31
C ARG A 150 4.05 -3.00 8.63
N LEU A 151 3.11 -3.80 9.05
CA LEU A 151 1.75 -3.36 9.36
C LEU A 151 1.59 -3.06 10.83
N THR A 152 2.46 -3.61 11.68
CA THR A 152 2.40 -3.43 13.11
C THR A 152 3.79 -3.36 13.69
N GLU A 153 4.13 -2.30 14.39
CA GLU A 153 5.20 -2.29 15.38
C GLU A 153 4.72 -2.85 16.71
N HIS A 154 3.81 -3.69 16.63
CA HIS A 154 3.27 -4.36 17.77
C HIS A 154 4.17 -5.55 18.10
N TYR A 155 5.12 -5.32 18.96
CA TYR A 155 5.67 -6.43 19.72
C TYR A 155 4.59 -6.79 20.74
N ARG A 156 4.05 -8.01 20.64
CA ARG A 156 3.17 -8.49 21.70
C ARG A 156 3.91 -8.35 23.02
N GLY A 157 3.38 -7.54 23.92
CA GLY A 157 3.94 -7.33 25.23
C GLY A 157 4.04 -8.63 26.02
N SER A 158 5.06 -9.42 25.72
CA SER A 158 5.51 -10.43 26.64
C SER A 158 6.22 -9.75 27.79
N ALA A 159 6.00 -10.18 29.02
CA ALA A 159 6.76 -9.70 30.15
C ALA A 159 8.25 -9.95 29.86
N SER A 160 9.09 -8.92 30.04
CA SER A 160 10.54 -9.05 29.91
C SER A 160 11.13 -9.76 31.11
N ALA A 161 10.66 -9.46 32.29
CA ALA A 161 11.11 -10.04 33.54
C ALA A 161 10.00 -10.28 34.56
N TYR A 162 9.02 -9.40 34.62
CA TYR A 162 8.00 -9.39 35.67
C TYR A 162 6.60 -9.17 35.12
N TYR A 163 5.60 -9.64 35.88
CA TYR A 163 4.22 -9.19 35.73
C TYR A 163 3.92 -8.15 36.83
N LEU A 164 3.10 -7.18 36.49
CA LEU A 164 2.63 -6.16 37.40
C LEU A 164 1.18 -6.44 37.78
N TRP A 165 0.95 -6.72 39.05
CA TRP A 165 -0.39 -6.89 39.60
C TRP A 165 -0.74 -5.73 40.52
N CYS A 166 -1.96 -5.20 40.43
CA CYS A 166 -2.43 -4.06 41.20
C CYS A 166 -3.54 -4.48 42.16
N TRP A 167 -3.32 -4.21 43.44
CA TRP A 167 -4.33 -4.32 44.45
C TRP A 167 -4.98 -2.95 44.70
N ASP A 168 -6.33 -2.88 44.61
CA ASP A 168 -7.13 -1.71 44.99
C ASP A 168 -7.38 -1.76 46.51
N ASN A 169 -6.90 -0.77 47.24
CA ASN A 169 -7.13 -0.70 48.70
C ASN A 169 -8.57 -0.30 48.98
N PRO A 170 -9.41 -1.16 49.63
CA PRO A 170 -10.75 -0.83 49.97
C PRO A 170 -10.90 0.23 51.09
N HIS A 171 -9.76 0.56 51.78
CA HIS A 171 -9.69 1.53 52.85
C HIS A 171 -8.54 2.51 52.60
N PRO A 172 -8.59 3.39 51.59
CA PRO A 172 -7.47 4.21 51.15
C PRO A 172 -7.05 5.29 52.17
N ASP A 173 -7.89 5.59 53.12
CA ASP A 173 -7.63 6.50 54.25
C ASP A 173 -6.87 5.83 55.39
N LYS A 174 -6.70 4.53 55.41
CA LYS A 174 -5.87 3.80 56.36
C LYS A 174 -4.47 3.58 55.79
N ALA A 175 -3.47 3.71 56.66
CA ALA A 175 -2.11 3.30 56.25
C ALA A 175 -2.08 1.77 56.07
N VAL A 176 -1.39 1.33 55.03
CA VAL A 176 -0.93 -0.05 54.89
C VAL A 176 0.30 -0.16 55.77
N GLU A 177 0.21 -0.84 56.89
CA GLU A 177 1.31 -0.95 57.84
C GLU A 177 2.39 -1.87 57.28
N ARG A 178 1.96 -3.02 56.74
CA ARG A 178 2.86 -4.03 56.11
C ARG A 178 2.07 -4.90 55.11
N VAL A 179 2.82 -5.53 54.25
CA VAL A 179 2.35 -6.59 53.32
C VAL A 179 3.03 -7.89 53.70
N GLU A 180 2.22 -8.87 54.06
CA GLU A 180 2.70 -10.22 54.40
C GLU A 180 2.49 -11.17 53.21
N LEU A 181 3.60 -11.80 52.79
CA LEU A 181 3.67 -12.72 51.65
C LEU A 181 3.80 -14.16 52.17
N THR A 182 2.71 -14.92 52.13
CA THR A 182 2.69 -16.32 52.64
C THR A 182 2.62 -17.29 51.48
N PRO A 183 3.66 -18.11 51.24
CA PRO A 183 3.69 -19.08 50.14
C PRO A 183 2.68 -20.20 50.42
N ARG A 184 2.05 -20.69 49.34
CA ARG A 184 1.08 -21.78 49.38
C ARG A 184 1.42 -23.01 48.57
N GLY A 185 2.45 -22.93 47.71
CA GLY A 185 2.84 -24.05 46.86
C GLY A 185 3.98 -23.69 45.93
N PRO A 186 3.71 -23.35 44.67
CA PRO A 186 4.74 -23.06 43.68
C PRO A 186 5.66 -21.94 44.08
N SER A 187 6.95 -22.06 43.72
CA SER A 187 7.96 -21.03 43.99
C SER A 187 7.72 -19.80 43.14
N PHE A 188 7.81 -18.60 43.74
CA PHE A 188 7.63 -17.35 43.08
C PHE A 188 8.61 -16.30 43.61
N ALA A 189 8.82 -15.24 42.83
CA ALA A 189 9.66 -14.11 43.22
C ALA A 189 8.83 -12.81 43.22
N VAL A 190 9.03 -11.98 44.24
CA VAL A 190 8.60 -10.59 44.28
C VAL A 190 9.83 -9.72 44.11
N ALA A 191 9.80 -8.87 43.11
CA ALA A 191 10.92 -8.02 42.71
C ALA A 191 10.75 -6.58 43.22
N GLY A 192 9.53 -6.06 43.28
CA GLY A 192 9.27 -4.70 43.72
C GLY A 192 7.84 -4.44 44.12
N ILE A 193 7.64 -3.44 44.96
CA ILE A 193 6.34 -2.95 45.39
C ILE A 193 6.33 -1.43 45.21
N THR A 194 5.23 -0.91 44.63
CA THR A 194 5.04 0.54 44.45
C THR A 194 3.66 0.94 44.96
N LEU A 195 3.60 2.02 45.72
CA LEU A 195 2.35 2.59 46.21
C LEU A 195 1.80 3.60 45.21
N GLY A 196 0.51 3.51 44.89
CA GLY A 196 -0.21 4.50 44.08
C GLY A 196 -1.10 5.38 44.93
N HIS A 197 -0.94 6.68 44.80
CA HIS A 197 -1.66 7.70 45.61
C HIS A 197 -2.78 8.37 44.83
N LEU A 198 -2.81 8.21 43.49
CA LEU A 198 -3.80 8.81 42.61
C LEU A 198 -5.10 7.99 42.62
N ASP A 199 -6.20 8.69 42.32
CA ASP A 199 -7.50 8.06 42.17
C ASP A 199 -7.74 7.62 40.72
N GLU A 200 -6.79 6.83 40.21
CA GLU A 200 -6.84 6.25 38.88
C GLU A 200 -6.25 4.83 38.92
N HIS A 201 -6.70 3.98 38.01
CA HIS A 201 -6.02 2.70 37.84
C HIS A 201 -4.70 2.90 37.11
N PRO A 202 -3.56 2.34 37.60
CA PRO A 202 -2.25 2.61 37.01
C PRO A 202 -2.07 2.06 35.59
N PHE A 203 -2.90 1.11 35.20
CA PHE A 203 -2.86 0.51 33.88
C PHE A 203 -4.03 1.01 33.02
N VAL A 204 -3.74 1.32 31.74
CA VAL A 204 -4.74 1.83 30.81
C VAL A 204 -5.88 0.83 30.61
N ARG A 205 -7.09 1.30 30.78
CA ARG A 205 -8.35 0.54 30.58
C ARG A 205 -9.32 1.21 29.61
N THR A 206 -8.94 2.37 29.08
CA THR A 206 -9.75 3.15 28.15
C THR A 206 -9.31 2.87 26.70
N PRO A 207 -10.23 2.91 25.73
CA PRO A 207 -9.86 2.82 24.33
C PRO A 207 -9.05 4.04 23.90
N ALA A 208 -8.26 3.88 22.83
CA ALA A 208 -7.54 4.99 22.24
C ALA A 208 -8.51 6.05 21.69
N ARG A 209 -8.17 7.32 21.89
CA ARG A 209 -8.93 8.49 21.45
C ARG A 209 -8.11 9.30 20.45
N PRO A 210 -8.74 9.78 19.36
CA PRO A 210 -8.04 10.58 18.36
C PRO A 210 -7.70 11.97 18.89
N VAL A 211 -6.47 12.39 18.64
CA VAL A 211 -5.98 13.74 18.97
C VAL A 211 -5.35 14.38 17.74
N ARG A 212 -5.51 15.70 17.62
CA ARG A 212 -4.80 16.54 16.69
C ARG A 212 -3.61 17.17 17.40
N LEU A 213 -2.45 17.06 16.80
CA LEU A 213 -1.22 17.74 17.22
C LEU A 213 -1.06 18.99 16.36
N VAL A 214 -0.95 20.15 17.01
CA VAL A 214 -0.82 21.43 16.32
C VAL A 214 0.47 22.10 16.79
N ARG A 215 1.45 22.24 15.89
CA ARG A 215 2.65 23.02 16.17
C ARG A 215 2.29 24.51 16.17
N THR A 216 2.63 25.23 17.24
CA THR A 216 2.20 26.62 17.46
C THR A 216 3.27 27.67 17.09
N ASP A 217 4.52 27.26 16.96
CA ASP A 217 5.60 28.13 16.47
C ASP A 217 5.71 28.07 14.93
N THR A 218 6.32 29.09 14.33
CA THR A 218 6.62 29.06 12.89
C THR A 218 7.86 28.20 12.68
N PRO A 219 7.81 27.12 11.86
CA PRO A 219 9.02 26.36 11.56
C PRO A 219 10.06 27.29 10.93
N THR A 220 11.28 27.28 11.44
CA THR A 220 12.42 27.77 10.67
C THR A 220 12.48 26.92 9.40
N ALA A 221 12.39 27.54 8.22
CA ALA A 221 12.50 26.83 6.96
C ALA A 221 13.75 25.92 7.01
N PRO A 222 13.63 24.63 6.62
CA PRO A 222 14.83 23.85 6.43
C PRO A 222 15.69 24.56 5.39
N ALA A 223 16.99 24.69 5.68
CA ALA A 223 17.95 25.15 4.69
C ALA A 223 17.79 24.24 3.46
N ASP A 224 17.72 24.85 2.28
CA ASP A 224 17.58 24.18 0.98
C ASP A 224 18.43 22.89 0.96
N THR A 225 17.78 21.77 1.14
CA THR A 225 18.35 20.48 0.78
C THR A 225 17.72 20.11 -0.54
N ASP A 226 18.55 20.17 -1.59
CA ASP A 226 18.23 19.67 -2.91
C ASP A 226 17.55 18.30 -2.78
N ALA A 227 16.31 18.21 -3.22
CA ALA A 227 15.44 17.06 -3.06
C ALA A 227 15.78 15.96 -4.08
N GLU A 228 16.95 15.33 -3.96
CA GLU A 228 17.33 14.16 -4.79
C GLU A 228 18.03 13.03 -4.02
N THR A 229 17.81 12.92 -2.72
CA THR A 229 18.26 11.71 -2.01
C THR A 229 17.12 11.08 -1.27
N THR A 230 16.59 10.02 -1.84
CA THR A 230 15.70 9.06 -1.17
C THR A 230 16.45 8.46 0.03
N PRO A 231 15.93 8.55 1.27
CA PRO A 231 16.60 7.96 2.42
C PRO A 231 16.51 6.43 2.33
N THR A 232 17.63 5.79 2.08
CA THR A 232 17.79 4.36 2.26
C THR A 232 18.25 4.12 3.69
N GLY A 233 17.36 3.67 4.58
CA GLY A 233 17.74 3.26 5.93
C GLY A 233 16.55 3.13 6.86
N SER A 234 16.44 1.97 7.51
CA SER A 234 15.60 1.75 8.68
C SER A 234 15.98 2.74 9.79
N ASP A 235 14.98 3.31 10.46
CA ASP A 235 15.10 4.16 11.65
C ASP A 235 15.70 5.57 11.46
N ALA A 236 15.86 6.06 10.24
CA ALA A 236 16.19 7.46 10.04
C ALA A 236 14.96 8.33 10.33
N GLU A 237 15.02 9.11 11.42
CA GLU A 237 14.10 10.21 11.69
C GLU A 237 13.98 11.07 10.44
N GLN A 238 12.82 11.01 9.77
CA GLN A 238 12.57 11.92 8.65
C GLN A 238 12.53 13.34 9.20
N PRO A 239 13.37 14.26 8.73
CA PRO A 239 13.33 15.65 9.19
C PRO A 239 11.94 16.21 8.91
N GLY A 240 11.23 16.59 9.97
CA GLY A 240 9.93 17.26 9.87
C GLY A 240 8.72 16.44 10.33
N VAL A 241 8.87 15.14 10.61
CA VAL A 241 7.77 14.33 11.15
C VAL A 241 7.65 14.53 12.65
N LEU A 242 6.41 14.76 13.13
CA LEU A 242 6.13 14.80 14.56
C LEU A 242 6.15 13.37 15.13
N THR A 243 6.70 13.22 16.33
CA THR A 243 6.65 11.98 17.10
C THR A 243 5.93 12.20 18.43
N LEU A 244 5.33 11.15 18.97
CA LEU A 244 4.53 11.18 20.17
C LEU A 244 4.95 10.07 21.13
N GLU A 245 5.30 10.44 22.35
CA GLU A 245 5.64 9.50 23.42
C GLU A 245 4.65 9.67 24.59
N VAL A 246 4.29 8.55 25.22
CA VAL A 246 3.39 8.53 26.38
C VAL A 246 4.02 7.66 27.45
N ASP A 247 4.25 8.22 28.63
CA ASP A 247 4.94 7.51 29.72
C ASP A 247 4.10 6.36 30.30
N ARG A 248 2.78 6.56 30.43
CA ARG A 248 1.83 5.58 31.01
C ARG A 248 0.62 5.41 30.08
N GLY A 249 0.90 4.85 28.93
CA GLY A 249 -0.08 4.65 27.89
C GLY A 249 0.57 4.15 26.62
N VAL A 250 -0.19 4.20 25.55
CA VAL A 250 0.27 3.91 24.19
C VAL A 250 -0.29 4.95 23.22
N ALA A 251 0.47 5.24 22.19
CA ALA A 251 0.03 6.09 21.10
C ALA A 251 0.35 5.43 19.74
N THR A 252 -0.40 5.82 18.72
CA THR A 252 -0.01 5.51 17.32
C THR A 252 1.07 6.50 16.86
N TYR A 253 1.78 6.15 15.78
CA TYR A 253 2.60 7.12 15.07
C TYR A 253 1.75 8.28 14.58
N PRO A 254 2.16 9.53 14.79
CA PRO A 254 1.46 10.68 14.25
C PRO A 254 1.45 10.64 12.72
N GLN A 255 0.32 10.98 12.14
CA GLN A 255 0.14 11.06 10.70
C GLN A 255 -0.13 12.50 10.29
N PRO A 256 0.52 12.99 9.20
CA PRO A 256 0.25 14.33 8.69
C PRO A 256 -1.23 14.53 8.39
N LEU A 257 -1.74 15.71 8.67
CA LEU A 257 -3.07 16.15 8.25
C LEU A 257 -2.96 17.11 7.07
N PRO A 258 -3.97 17.19 6.21
CA PRO A 258 -4.03 18.20 5.17
C PRO A 258 -4.09 19.61 5.78
N ALA A 259 -3.66 20.62 5.00
CA ALA A 259 -3.83 22.02 5.39
C ALA A 259 -5.32 22.34 5.60
N GLU A 260 -5.63 23.23 6.55
CA GLU A 260 -7.01 23.50 6.99
C GLU A 260 -7.95 23.98 5.85
N ASP A 261 -7.41 24.61 4.83
CA ASP A 261 -8.15 25.12 3.66
C ASP A 261 -8.12 24.16 2.47
N HIS A 262 -7.47 23.02 2.61
CA HIS A 262 -7.28 22.03 1.54
C HIS A 262 -8.10 20.78 1.80
N ARG A 263 -8.97 20.46 0.83
CA ARG A 263 -9.66 19.17 0.79
C ARG A 263 -9.04 18.34 -0.34
N PRO A 264 -8.05 17.50 -0.02
CA PRO A 264 -7.48 16.63 -1.03
C PRO A 264 -8.57 15.71 -1.58
N GLY A 265 -8.46 15.40 -2.82
CA GLY A 265 -9.31 14.43 -3.49
C GLY A 265 -8.46 13.65 -4.48
N TRP A 266 -8.98 12.58 -5.03
CA TRP A 266 -8.26 11.81 -6.03
C TRP A 266 -7.81 12.72 -7.19
N GLY A 267 -6.51 12.66 -7.52
CA GLY A 267 -5.88 13.53 -8.52
C GLY A 267 -5.51 14.93 -8.04
N ALA A 268 -5.69 15.26 -6.76
CA ALA A 268 -5.20 16.52 -6.20
C ALA A 268 -3.75 16.35 -5.70
N ALA A 269 -2.95 17.42 -5.85
CA ALA A 269 -1.60 17.46 -5.31
C ALA A 269 -1.61 17.30 -3.79
N ASP A 270 -0.55 16.68 -3.26
CA ASP A 270 -0.35 16.56 -1.82
C ASP A 270 -0.20 17.93 -1.16
N SER A 271 -0.95 18.17 -0.10
CA SER A 271 -0.99 19.44 0.61
C SER A 271 -0.95 19.27 2.12
N SER A 272 -0.24 18.25 2.60
CA SER A 272 -0.05 18.06 4.04
C SER A 272 0.57 19.32 4.67
N ASP A 273 0.08 19.69 5.85
CA ASP A 273 0.70 20.74 6.67
C ASP A 273 1.62 20.10 7.70
N ALA A 274 2.92 20.31 7.55
CA ALA A 274 3.93 19.77 8.47
C ALA A 274 3.74 20.20 9.94
N ARG A 275 2.86 21.18 10.21
CA ARG A 275 2.50 21.62 11.55
C ARG A 275 1.35 20.83 12.16
N LEU A 276 0.65 20.05 11.36
CA LEU A 276 -0.57 19.33 11.74
C LEU A 276 -0.35 17.83 11.61
N ALA A 277 -0.71 17.10 12.65
CA ALA A 277 -0.75 15.65 12.61
C ALA A 277 -1.87 15.13 13.50
N TYR A 278 -2.32 13.89 13.26
CA TYR A 278 -3.20 13.21 14.18
C TYR A 278 -2.55 11.91 14.69
N ALA A 279 -2.94 11.53 15.91
CA ALA A 279 -2.58 10.25 16.50
C ALA A 279 -3.77 9.73 17.33
N GLN A 280 -3.70 8.48 17.74
CA GLN A 280 -4.60 7.91 18.71
C GLN A 280 -3.84 7.66 20.00
N VAL A 281 -4.36 8.11 21.13
CA VAL A 281 -3.75 7.99 22.46
C VAL A 281 -4.67 7.23 23.39
N ALA A 282 -4.13 6.20 24.06
CA ALA A 282 -4.76 5.51 25.18
C ALA A 282 -3.83 5.63 26.39
N ALA A 283 -4.19 6.43 27.36
CA ALA A 283 -3.31 6.72 28.49
C ALA A 283 -4.14 6.87 29.78
N VAL A 284 -3.46 6.78 30.91
CA VAL A 284 -4.07 7.14 32.20
C VAL A 284 -4.11 8.66 32.37
N PRO A 285 -5.05 9.25 33.13
CA PRO A 285 -5.18 10.71 33.24
C PRO A 285 -3.91 11.43 33.73
N SER A 286 -3.11 10.79 34.57
CA SER A 286 -1.84 11.38 35.06
C SER A 286 -0.66 11.20 34.10
N ALA A 287 -0.84 10.52 32.97
CA ALA A 287 0.24 10.32 31.99
C ALA A 287 0.69 11.62 31.36
N THR A 288 1.99 11.66 31.04
CA THR A 288 2.62 12.75 30.27
C THR A 288 2.71 12.34 28.82
N VAL A 289 2.20 13.18 27.95
CA VAL A 289 2.31 13.09 26.49
C VAL A 289 3.38 14.07 26.05
N VAL A 290 4.45 13.57 25.44
CA VAL A 290 5.59 14.35 24.94
C VAL A 290 5.53 14.37 23.42
N VAL A 291 5.60 15.54 22.80
CA VAL A 291 5.63 15.72 21.35
C VAL A 291 7.01 16.20 20.93
N ARG A 292 7.61 15.54 19.95
CA ARG A 292 8.93 15.85 19.40
C ARG A 292 8.89 16.02 17.89
N GLN A 293 9.93 16.66 17.38
CA GLN A 293 10.24 16.69 15.96
C GLN A 293 11.74 16.41 15.80
N GLY A 294 12.08 15.19 15.40
CA GLY A 294 13.45 14.71 15.53
C GLY A 294 13.90 14.71 16.99
N ALA A 295 15.09 15.22 17.25
CA ALA A 295 15.63 15.37 18.61
C ALA A 295 15.01 16.54 19.42
N ASP A 296 14.22 17.41 18.79
CA ASP A 296 13.67 18.62 19.39
C ASP A 296 12.33 18.36 20.09
N GLU A 297 12.29 18.53 21.41
CA GLU A 297 11.05 18.47 22.19
C GLU A 297 10.25 19.75 21.98
N LEU A 298 9.09 19.63 21.36
CA LEU A 298 8.17 20.75 21.15
C LEU A 298 7.36 21.09 22.39
N GLY A 299 7.23 20.15 23.29
CA GLY A 299 6.57 20.31 24.56
C GLY A 299 5.91 19.03 25.06
N HIS A 300 5.38 19.11 26.27
CA HIS A 300 4.65 18.03 26.89
C HIS A 300 3.37 18.52 27.55
N VAL A 301 2.38 17.64 27.64
CA VAL A 301 1.08 17.92 28.27
C VAL A 301 0.66 16.73 29.14
N ARG A 302 -0.19 17.00 30.14
CA ARG A 302 -0.82 15.94 30.94
C ARG A 302 -2.07 15.44 30.21
N TRP A 303 -2.20 14.12 30.08
CA TRP A 303 -3.33 13.54 29.34
C TRP A 303 -4.69 13.89 29.95
N GLY A 304 -4.79 13.87 31.28
CA GLY A 304 -6.05 14.24 31.96
C GLY A 304 -6.47 15.70 31.72
N ASP A 305 -5.55 16.60 31.40
CA ASP A 305 -5.91 17.98 31.03
C ASP A 305 -6.52 18.00 29.62
N VAL A 306 -5.95 17.22 28.70
CA VAL A 306 -6.53 17.04 27.35
C VAL A 306 -7.94 16.42 27.43
N GLU A 307 -8.13 15.39 28.28
CA GLU A 307 -9.45 14.76 28.43
C GLU A 307 -10.48 15.69 29.07
N ARG A 308 -10.09 16.48 30.08
CA ARG A 308 -11.00 17.37 30.81
C ARG A 308 -11.39 18.62 30.01
N ASP A 309 -10.40 19.24 29.37
CA ASP A 309 -10.56 20.57 28.76
C ASP A 309 -10.70 20.50 27.23
N GLY A 310 -10.59 19.29 26.66
CA GLY A 310 -10.62 19.05 25.21
C GLY A 310 -9.31 19.38 24.53
N GLN A 311 -8.39 20.06 25.19
CA GLN A 311 -7.06 20.40 24.69
C GLN A 311 -6.10 20.76 25.83
N ALA A 312 -4.81 20.64 25.58
CA ALA A 312 -3.75 21.17 26.42
C ALA A 312 -2.59 21.71 25.57
N ALA A 313 -1.93 22.76 26.07
CA ALA A 313 -0.81 23.40 25.39
C ALA A 313 0.50 23.09 26.12
N GLY A 314 1.50 22.64 25.36
CA GLY A 314 2.90 22.64 25.72
C GLY A 314 3.58 23.93 25.22
N ASP A 315 4.91 23.95 25.21
CA ASP A 315 5.67 25.16 24.84
C ASP A 315 5.45 25.61 23.41
N ARG A 316 5.55 24.67 22.44
CA ARG A 316 5.44 24.90 20.98
C ARG A 316 4.45 23.98 20.30
N VAL A 317 3.62 23.29 21.07
CA VAL A 317 2.62 22.35 20.56
C VAL A 317 1.34 22.42 21.37
N ARG A 318 0.21 22.20 20.71
CA ARG A 318 -1.09 21.99 21.33
C ARG A 318 -1.59 20.60 20.96
N VAL A 319 -2.07 19.87 21.95
CA VAL A 319 -2.71 18.56 21.80
C VAL A 319 -4.22 18.76 21.96
N GLU A 320 -4.97 18.51 20.93
CA GLU A 320 -6.44 18.72 20.89
C GLU A 320 -7.17 17.38 20.77
N LEU A 321 -8.13 17.16 21.63
CA LEU A 321 -9.00 15.98 21.54
C LEU A 321 -10.06 16.21 20.47
N VAL A 322 -10.07 15.37 19.44
CA VAL A 322 -11.00 15.46 18.31
C VAL A 322 -11.95 14.27 18.28
N ASP A 323 -12.53 13.95 19.44
CA ASP A 323 -13.43 12.82 19.63
C ASP A 323 -14.84 13.27 20.00
N PRO A 324 -15.70 13.61 19.01
CA PRO A 324 -17.09 14.01 19.26
C PRO A 324 -17.99 12.83 19.66
N GLY A 325 -17.42 11.68 19.92
CA GLY A 325 -18.10 10.40 20.04
C GLY A 325 -18.34 9.77 18.66
N ARG A 326 -18.65 8.49 18.66
CA ARG A 326 -18.78 7.67 17.45
C ARG A 326 -20.05 6.84 17.47
N ASN A 327 -20.60 6.58 16.30
CA ASN A 327 -21.67 5.61 16.09
C ASN A 327 -21.13 4.47 15.22
N TRP A 328 -21.60 3.25 15.48
CA TRP A 328 -21.45 2.15 14.53
C TRP A 328 -22.48 2.30 13.42
N VAL A 329 -22.01 2.56 12.19
CA VAL A 329 -22.88 2.90 11.06
C VAL A 329 -22.73 1.85 9.97
N HIS A 330 -23.85 1.39 9.43
CA HIS A 330 -23.94 0.59 8.22
C HIS A 330 -24.12 1.53 7.04
N VAL A 331 -23.16 1.48 6.10
CA VAL A 331 -23.14 2.32 4.92
C VAL A 331 -23.54 1.50 3.70
N LYS A 332 -24.39 2.06 2.83
CA LYS A 332 -24.74 1.52 1.53
C LYS A 332 -24.40 2.56 0.47
N VAL A 333 -23.68 2.14 -0.56
CA VAL A 333 -23.41 2.94 -1.75
C VAL A 333 -24.22 2.35 -2.90
N LEU A 334 -25.16 3.11 -3.41
CA LEU A 334 -26.09 2.67 -4.44
C LEU A 334 -25.77 3.37 -5.78
N ASP A 335 -25.87 2.62 -6.85
CA ASP A 335 -25.98 3.19 -8.19
C ASP A 335 -27.30 3.94 -8.31
N ASP A 336 -27.25 5.20 -8.73
CA ASP A 336 -28.42 6.10 -8.74
C ASP A 336 -29.50 5.66 -9.73
N ALA A 337 -29.11 5.05 -10.85
CA ALA A 337 -30.04 4.59 -11.88
C ALA A 337 -30.75 3.29 -11.49
N THR A 338 -30.03 2.35 -10.88
CA THR A 338 -30.55 1.01 -10.57
C THR A 338 -31.07 0.87 -9.15
N GLY A 339 -30.58 1.71 -8.23
CA GLY A 339 -30.87 1.63 -6.81
C GLY A 339 -30.23 0.41 -6.12
N GLN A 340 -29.32 -0.31 -6.78
CA GLN A 340 -28.64 -1.47 -6.22
C GLN A 340 -27.31 -1.08 -5.61
N PRO A 341 -26.82 -1.81 -4.58
CA PRO A 341 -25.45 -1.64 -4.10
C PRO A 341 -24.45 -1.82 -5.23
N VAL A 342 -23.43 -0.96 -5.27
CA VAL A 342 -22.42 -0.98 -6.31
C VAL A 342 -21.01 -0.94 -5.71
N PRO A 343 -20.12 -1.89 -6.09
CA PRO A 343 -18.74 -1.90 -5.64
C PRO A 343 -18.04 -0.59 -5.96
N CYS A 344 -17.25 -0.08 -5.02
CA CYS A 344 -16.57 1.20 -5.13
C CYS A 344 -15.43 1.30 -4.12
N ARG A 345 -14.63 2.35 -4.18
CA ARG A 345 -13.74 2.73 -3.09
C ARG A 345 -14.35 3.89 -2.31
N VAL A 346 -14.18 3.85 -0.98
CA VAL A 346 -14.73 4.84 -0.05
C VAL A 346 -13.66 5.40 0.87
N HIS A 347 -13.81 6.67 1.22
CA HIS A 347 -13.03 7.33 2.25
C HIS A 347 -13.95 8.19 3.11
N PHE A 348 -13.79 8.11 4.43
CA PHE A 348 -14.50 8.93 5.39
C PHE A 348 -13.49 9.65 6.26
N CYS A 349 -13.66 10.94 6.46
CA CYS A 349 -12.84 11.69 7.40
C CYS A 349 -13.66 12.73 8.15
N SER A 350 -13.15 13.15 9.33
CA SER A 350 -13.69 14.30 10.03
C SER A 350 -13.33 15.60 9.28
N PRO A 351 -13.95 16.74 9.62
CA PRO A 351 -13.57 18.05 9.04
C PRO A 351 -12.09 18.41 9.25
N GLU A 352 -11.47 17.87 10.29
CA GLU A 352 -10.05 18.02 10.56
C GLU A 352 -9.15 17.12 9.69
N GLY A 353 -9.74 16.25 8.86
CA GLY A 353 -9.02 15.32 7.99
C GLY A 353 -8.64 13.99 8.64
N ILE A 354 -9.14 13.68 9.84
CA ILE A 354 -8.87 12.40 10.51
C ILE A 354 -9.65 11.30 9.80
N PRO A 355 -9.00 10.23 9.30
CA PRO A 355 -9.67 9.16 8.61
C PRO A 355 -10.45 8.23 9.54
N TYR A 356 -11.61 7.77 9.07
CA TYR A 356 -12.48 6.79 9.72
C TYR A 356 -12.78 5.66 8.74
N GLN A 357 -11.88 4.70 8.64
CA GLN A 357 -12.03 3.60 7.69
C GLN A 357 -13.13 2.62 8.07
N PRO A 358 -13.75 1.95 7.09
CA PRO A 358 -14.60 0.81 7.33
C PRO A 358 -13.91 -0.26 8.19
N TYR A 359 -14.68 -0.98 8.96
CA TYR A 359 -14.15 -2.03 9.83
C TYR A 359 -13.45 -3.13 9.00
N GLY A 360 -12.24 -3.48 9.41
CA GLY A 360 -11.41 -4.44 8.70
C GLY A 360 -10.48 -3.82 7.66
N HIS A 361 -10.53 -2.50 7.46
CA HIS A 361 -9.66 -1.76 6.55
C HIS A 361 -8.65 -0.89 7.31
N HIS A 362 -7.57 -0.53 6.64
CA HIS A 362 -6.48 0.23 7.22
C HIS A 362 -6.77 1.74 7.18
N HIS A 363 -6.44 2.44 8.25
CA HIS A 363 -6.46 3.90 8.26
C HIS A 363 -5.36 4.50 7.38
N HIS A 364 -4.30 3.75 7.18
CA HIS A 364 -3.17 4.14 6.36
C HIS A 364 -2.52 2.87 5.81
N VAL A 365 -2.18 2.87 4.54
CA VAL A 365 -1.32 1.88 3.92
C VAL A 365 -0.04 2.55 3.46
N ALA A 366 1.08 1.86 3.57
CA ALA A 366 2.32 2.35 3.05
C ALA A 366 2.25 2.43 1.53
N GLN A 367 2.58 3.59 0.98
CA GLN A 367 2.93 3.64 -0.42
C GLN A 367 4.16 2.77 -0.63
N ASN A 368 4.39 2.38 -1.85
CA ASN A 368 5.62 1.73 -2.20
C ASN A 368 6.78 2.59 -1.77
N LEU A 369 7.47 2.10 -0.92
CA LEU A 369 8.65 2.62 -0.35
C LEU A 369 9.77 1.97 -1.10
N ASN A 370 10.88 2.34 -0.99
CA ASN A 370 12.10 1.86 -1.62
C ASN A 370 12.24 0.33 -1.77
N SER A 371 11.31 -0.44 -1.29
CA SER A 371 11.16 -1.86 -1.51
C SER A 371 9.71 -2.13 -1.86
N TRP A 372 9.43 -1.96 -3.08
CA TRP A 372 8.25 -2.41 -3.76
C TRP A 372 7.84 -3.80 -3.29
N HIS A 373 6.69 -4.24 -3.47
CA HIS A 373 6.28 -5.59 -3.25
C HIS A 373 5.18 -5.79 -2.23
N TYR A 374 4.51 -4.74 -1.83
CA TYR A 374 3.45 -4.98 -0.93
C TYR A 374 2.19 -4.37 -1.37
N ASP A 375 1.29 -5.24 -1.67
CA ASP A 375 -0.09 -4.90 -1.72
C ASP A 375 -0.82 -5.55 -0.55
N VAL A 376 -1.57 -4.78 0.19
CA VAL A 376 -2.40 -5.32 1.26
C VAL A 376 -3.74 -5.84 0.73
N GLY A 377 -4.09 -5.49 -0.53
CA GLY A 377 -5.39 -5.77 -1.12
C GLY A 377 -6.55 -5.11 -0.39
N GLY A 378 -7.55 -4.66 -1.11
CA GLY A 378 -8.73 -4.04 -0.52
C GLY A 378 -8.57 -2.61 0.00
N ASP A 379 -7.36 -2.06 0.00
CA ASP A 379 -7.06 -0.67 0.36
C ASP A 379 -6.09 -0.06 -0.62
N VAL A 380 -6.28 1.23 -0.94
CA VAL A 380 -5.38 1.99 -1.81
C VAL A 380 -5.12 3.37 -1.22
N ARG A 381 -3.89 3.85 -1.29
CA ARG A 381 -3.52 5.20 -0.87
C ARG A 381 -3.29 6.09 -2.08
N LEU A 382 -4.06 7.15 -2.17
CA LEU A 382 -3.95 8.18 -3.20
C LEU A 382 -3.58 9.50 -2.52
N GLY A 383 -2.37 9.96 -2.75
CA GLY A 383 -1.82 11.09 -2.02
C GLY A 383 -1.74 10.80 -0.51
N GLN A 384 -2.42 11.59 0.30
CA GLN A 384 -2.46 11.41 1.75
C GLN A 384 -3.64 10.55 2.23
N GLN A 385 -4.56 10.16 1.35
CA GLN A 385 -5.79 9.48 1.73
C GLN A 385 -5.75 7.99 1.40
N THR A 386 -6.19 7.17 2.35
CA THR A 386 -6.39 5.74 2.14
C THR A 386 -7.86 5.48 1.87
N TYR A 387 -8.17 4.81 0.79
CA TYR A 387 -9.51 4.38 0.39
C TYR A 387 -9.67 2.89 0.63
N ALA A 388 -10.84 2.50 1.10
CA ALA A 388 -11.21 1.10 1.24
C ALA A 388 -12.06 0.66 0.04
N TYR A 389 -11.72 -0.46 -0.60
CA TYR A 389 -12.59 -1.10 -1.58
C TYR A 389 -13.68 -1.90 -0.89
N VAL A 390 -14.91 -1.66 -1.28
CA VAL A 390 -16.10 -2.30 -0.72
C VAL A 390 -17.02 -2.81 -1.83
N ASP A 391 -17.83 -3.80 -1.53
CA ASP A 391 -18.81 -4.40 -2.48
C ASP A 391 -20.09 -3.56 -2.68
N GLY A 392 -20.07 -2.32 -2.24
CA GLY A 392 -21.22 -1.42 -2.18
C GLY A 392 -21.86 -1.34 -0.78
N THR A 393 -21.33 -2.12 0.17
CA THR A 393 -21.74 -2.07 1.58
C THR A 393 -20.52 -2.10 2.49
N CYS A 394 -20.59 -1.37 3.58
CA CYS A 394 -19.57 -1.44 4.62
C CYS A 394 -20.16 -1.03 5.99
N GLN A 395 -19.35 -1.20 7.01
CA GLN A 395 -19.72 -0.76 8.36
C GLN A 395 -18.48 -0.31 9.12
N GLY A 396 -18.65 0.59 10.05
CA GLY A 396 -17.54 1.08 10.85
C GLY A 396 -17.97 2.16 11.85
N TRP A 397 -16.99 2.61 12.60
CA TRP A 397 -17.16 3.73 13.53
C TRP A 397 -17.03 5.04 12.77
N LEU A 398 -18.12 5.80 12.65
CA LEU A 398 -18.09 7.17 12.14
C LEU A 398 -18.24 8.18 13.29
N PRO A 399 -17.54 9.33 13.23
CA PRO A 399 -17.67 10.37 14.24
C PRO A 399 -19.06 11.00 14.18
N ARG A 400 -19.57 11.46 15.33
CA ARG A 400 -20.79 12.27 15.37
C ARG A 400 -20.51 13.67 14.86
N GLY A 401 -21.48 14.27 14.20
CA GLY A 401 -21.30 15.57 13.55
C GLY A 401 -21.03 15.42 12.06
N ASP A 402 -20.28 16.35 11.52
CA ASP A 402 -19.99 16.40 10.09
C ASP A 402 -18.90 15.38 9.74
N VAL A 403 -19.11 14.68 8.62
CA VAL A 403 -18.19 13.69 8.06
C VAL A 403 -18.04 13.98 6.57
N ASP A 404 -16.82 14.21 6.12
CA ASP A 404 -16.53 14.34 4.71
C ASP A 404 -16.43 12.93 4.12
N VAL A 405 -17.20 12.71 3.07
CA VAL A 405 -17.32 11.41 2.40
C VAL A 405 -16.85 11.54 0.97
N GLU A 406 -16.00 10.63 0.57
CA GLU A 406 -15.57 10.47 -0.80
C GLU A 406 -15.83 9.05 -1.28
N VAL A 407 -16.49 8.93 -2.45
CA VAL A 407 -16.75 7.65 -3.10
C VAL A 407 -16.38 7.77 -4.56
N ALA A 408 -15.61 6.81 -5.07
CA ALA A 408 -15.26 6.76 -6.49
C ALA A 408 -15.38 5.33 -7.03
N ARG A 409 -15.64 5.25 -8.35
CA ARG A 409 -15.79 4.02 -9.08
C ARG A 409 -15.31 4.20 -10.51
N GLY A 410 -14.04 3.96 -10.77
CA GLY A 410 -13.44 4.08 -12.09
C GLY A 410 -13.71 5.44 -12.77
N PHE A 411 -13.64 5.46 -14.11
CA PHE A 411 -13.72 6.69 -14.90
C PHE A 411 -15.09 6.96 -15.52
N GLU A 412 -16.00 5.98 -15.43
CA GLU A 412 -17.33 6.09 -16.00
C GLU A 412 -18.40 6.52 -14.99
N TYR A 413 -18.01 6.72 -13.71
CA TYR A 413 -18.88 7.27 -12.67
C TYR A 413 -18.36 8.61 -12.17
N GLU A 414 -19.30 9.50 -11.87
CA GLU A 414 -18.95 10.74 -11.19
C GLU A 414 -18.54 10.47 -9.76
N PRO A 415 -17.34 10.91 -9.31
CA PRO A 415 -16.95 10.80 -7.92
C PRO A 415 -17.92 11.57 -7.02
N LEU A 416 -18.39 10.95 -5.95
CA LEU A 416 -19.18 11.60 -4.93
C LEU A 416 -18.24 12.22 -3.90
N ARG A 417 -18.38 13.53 -3.67
CA ARG A 417 -17.69 14.27 -2.62
C ARG A 417 -18.69 15.14 -1.91
N GLN A 418 -18.98 14.82 -0.66
CA GLN A 418 -19.95 15.59 0.13
C GLN A 418 -19.68 15.47 1.63
N THR A 419 -20.11 16.46 2.39
CA THR A 419 -20.18 16.40 3.83
C THR A 419 -21.56 15.87 4.22
N VAL A 420 -21.58 14.82 5.05
CA VAL A 420 -22.79 14.26 5.66
C VAL A 420 -22.75 14.48 7.16
N ARG A 421 -23.94 14.64 7.78
CA ARG A 421 -24.04 14.74 9.22
C ARG A 421 -24.45 13.40 9.81
N ILE A 422 -23.69 12.93 10.82
CA ILE A 422 -24.00 11.73 11.60
C ILE A 422 -24.60 12.16 12.94
N ASP A 423 -25.89 11.93 13.11
CA ASP A 423 -26.61 12.27 14.34
C ASP A 423 -26.38 11.24 15.45
N PRO A 424 -26.47 11.62 16.74
CA PRO A 424 -26.38 10.67 17.85
C PRO A 424 -27.38 9.51 17.69
N GLY A 425 -26.86 8.26 17.71
CA GLY A 425 -27.68 7.06 17.56
C GLY A 425 -27.99 6.65 16.13
N GLN A 426 -27.59 7.42 15.12
CA GLN A 426 -27.72 7.04 13.72
C GLN A 426 -26.93 5.76 13.43
N ARG A 427 -27.54 4.81 12.72
CA ARG A 427 -26.98 3.49 12.42
C ARG A 427 -26.87 3.19 10.93
N GLU A 428 -27.46 3.99 10.07
CA GLU A 428 -27.48 3.76 8.63
C GLU A 428 -27.10 5.05 7.89
N LEU A 429 -26.33 4.88 6.81
CA LEU A 429 -26.00 5.93 5.85
C LEU A 429 -26.15 5.36 4.43
N THR A 430 -26.91 6.05 3.60
CA THR A 430 -27.06 5.70 2.18
C THR A 430 -26.45 6.78 1.32
N LEU A 431 -25.51 6.40 0.48
CA LEU A 431 -24.84 7.25 -0.51
C LEU A 431 -25.28 6.81 -1.90
N ARG A 432 -25.24 7.71 -2.88
CA ARG A 432 -25.60 7.42 -4.28
C ARG A 432 -24.54 7.96 -5.20
N ILE A 433 -24.12 7.14 -6.18
CA ILE A 433 -23.20 7.55 -7.24
C ILE A 433 -23.86 7.41 -8.59
N ARG A 434 -23.51 8.30 -9.50
CA ARG A 434 -24.11 8.41 -10.83
C ARG A 434 -23.13 8.00 -11.91
N ARG A 435 -23.58 7.13 -12.82
CA ARG A 435 -22.82 6.81 -14.03
C ARG A 435 -22.85 7.99 -15.00
N MET A 436 -21.66 8.44 -15.44
CA MET A 436 -21.49 9.51 -16.43
C MET A 436 -21.51 8.98 -17.86
N ALA A 437 -20.90 7.80 -18.08
CA ALA A 437 -20.80 7.15 -19.38
C ALA A 437 -20.96 5.63 -19.23
N ASP A 438 -21.40 4.96 -20.27
CA ASP A 438 -21.50 3.50 -20.37
C ASP A 438 -20.85 3.03 -21.67
N LEU A 439 -19.53 3.02 -21.68
CA LEU A 439 -18.74 2.65 -22.85
C LEU A 439 -18.92 1.17 -23.23
N ALA A 440 -19.28 0.31 -22.26
CA ALA A 440 -19.59 -1.08 -22.53
C ALA A 440 -20.82 -1.21 -23.47
N SER A 441 -21.82 -0.34 -23.32
CA SER A 441 -22.98 -0.31 -24.23
C SER A 441 -22.62 0.16 -25.66
N GLU A 442 -21.48 0.84 -25.81
CA GLU A 442 -20.90 1.27 -27.09
C GLU A 442 -19.90 0.25 -27.66
N GLY A 443 -19.72 -0.89 -26.97
CA GLY A 443 -18.80 -1.96 -27.36
C GLY A 443 -17.34 -1.75 -26.91
N TRP A 444 -17.06 -0.75 -26.05
CA TRP A 444 -15.75 -0.51 -25.49
C TRP A 444 -15.60 -1.14 -24.09
N TRP A 445 -14.54 -1.91 -23.91
CA TRP A 445 -14.31 -2.67 -22.69
C TRP A 445 -12.95 -2.30 -22.08
N SER A 446 -13.00 -1.82 -20.85
CA SER A 446 -11.80 -1.40 -20.12
C SER A 446 -10.97 -2.59 -19.64
N GLY A 447 -9.65 -2.45 -19.63
CA GLY A 447 -8.73 -3.45 -19.08
C GLY A 447 -7.43 -2.83 -18.61
N ASP A 448 -6.83 -3.44 -17.58
CA ASP A 448 -5.46 -3.16 -17.18
C ASP A 448 -4.54 -4.24 -17.73
N SER A 449 -3.51 -3.82 -18.44
CA SER A 449 -2.54 -4.73 -19.06
C SER A 449 -1.54 -5.31 -18.06
N HIS A 450 -1.34 -4.67 -16.87
CA HIS A 450 -0.14 -4.87 -16.07
C HIS A 450 -0.40 -4.70 -14.57
N VAL A 451 -0.63 -5.82 -13.86
CA VAL A 451 -0.94 -5.80 -12.42
C VAL A 451 -0.12 -6.86 -11.68
N HIS A 452 0.56 -6.45 -10.60
CA HIS A 452 1.36 -7.33 -9.74
C HIS A 452 0.84 -7.40 -8.30
N PHE A 453 1.34 -8.38 -7.55
CA PHE A 453 1.29 -8.53 -6.10
C PHE A 453 -0.10 -8.64 -5.45
N LEU A 454 -1.16 -8.73 -6.22
CA LEU A 454 -2.49 -9.02 -5.70
C LEU A 454 -2.80 -10.52 -5.74
N SER A 455 -3.53 -10.99 -4.74
CA SER A 455 -4.25 -12.25 -4.88
C SER A 455 -5.37 -12.09 -5.91
N THR A 456 -5.81 -13.19 -6.53
CA THR A 456 -6.94 -13.15 -7.47
C THR A 456 -8.19 -12.55 -6.82
N ALA A 457 -8.46 -12.85 -5.55
CA ALA A 457 -9.60 -12.29 -4.83
C ALA A 457 -9.44 -10.79 -4.56
N GLY A 458 -8.24 -10.33 -4.19
CA GLY A 458 -7.93 -8.90 -4.02
C GLY A 458 -8.06 -8.14 -5.33
N ALA A 459 -7.52 -8.69 -6.42
CA ALA A 459 -7.65 -8.11 -7.75
C ALA A 459 -9.12 -7.97 -8.18
N GLN A 460 -9.97 -8.97 -7.89
CA GLN A 460 -11.41 -8.89 -8.21
C GLN A 460 -12.14 -7.81 -7.42
N LEU A 461 -11.85 -7.64 -6.13
CA LEU A 461 -12.48 -6.61 -5.32
C LEU A 461 -12.15 -5.22 -5.86
N GLU A 462 -10.87 -4.95 -6.15
CA GLU A 462 -10.44 -3.70 -6.74
C GLU A 462 -10.99 -3.51 -8.15
N GLN A 463 -10.98 -4.55 -8.99
CA GLN A 463 -11.55 -4.57 -10.33
C GLN A 463 -13.02 -4.11 -10.34
N LEU A 464 -13.82 -4.67 -9.45
CA LEU A 464 -15.21 -4.29 -9.29
C LEU A 464 -15.33 -2.83 -8.79
N GLY A 465 -14.50 -2.43 -7.84
CA GLY A 465 -14.48 -1.07 -7.30
C GLY A 465 -14.05 -0.02 -8.32
N GLU A 466 -13.19 -0.37 -9.29
CA GLU A 466 -12.74 0.52 -10.37
C GLU A 466 -13.55 0.37 -11.67
N ASP A 467 -14.61 -0.42 -11.69
CA ASP A 467 -15.41 -0.73 -12.88
C ASP A 467 -14.54 -1.21 -14.09
N LEU A 468 -13.51 -1.96 -13.79
CA LEU A 468 -12.53 -2.42 -14.75
C LEU A 468 -12.89 -3.81 -15.26
N ARG A 469 -13.11 -3.98 -16.56
CA ARG A 469 -13.66 -5.22 -17.12
C ARG A 469 -12.66 -6.35 -17.26
N ILE A 470 -11.40 -6.02 -17.57
CA ILE A 470 -10.32 -6.99 -17.74
C ILE A 470 -9.18 -6.65 -16.78
N VAL A 471 -8.66 -7.64 -16.08
CA VAL A 471 -7.40 -7.54 -15.32
C VAL A 471 -6.44 -8.60 -15.80
N ASN A 472 -5.27 -8.19 -16.24
CA ASN A 472 -4.12 -9.06 -16.48
C ASN A 472 -3.26 -9.08 -15.22
N LEU A 473 -3.49 -10.06 -14.37
CA LEU A 473 -2.70 -10.30 -13.16
C LEU A 473 -1.48 -11.12 -13.53
N LEU A 474 -0.28 -10.65 -13.21
CA LEU A 474 0.94 -11.21 -13.78
C LEU A 474 1.72 -12.08 -12.80
N GLN A 475 2.06 -13.28 -13.26
CA GLN A 475 3.15 -14.04 -12.68
C GLN A 475 4.44 -13.29 -12.92
N SER A 476 5.28 -13.20 -11.90
CA SER A 476 6.61 -12.60 -12.01
C SER A 476 7.56 -13.22 -11.00
N GLN A 477 8.85 -13.11 -11.27
CA GLN A 477 9.91 -13.49 -10.35
C GLN A 477 10.66 -12.26 -9.85
N TRP A 478 10.88 -12.20 -8.54
CA TRP A 478 11.56 -11.12 -7.83
C TRP A 478 12.54 -11.76 -6.84
N GLY A 479 13.75 -12.08 -7.31
CA GLY A 479 14.68 -12.88 -6.55
C GLY A 479 14.10 -14.26 -6.20
N ALA A 480 13.97 -14.55 -4.92
CA ALA A 480 13.37 -15.80 -4.43
C ALA A 480 11.82 -15.77 -4.38
N LEU A 481 11.20 -14.62 -4.65
CA LEU A 481 9.75 -14.48 -4.66
C LEU A 481 9.19 -14.78 -6.04
N PHE A 482 8.20 -15.66 -6.09
CA PHE A 482 7.34 -15.88 -7.25
C PHE A 482 5.93 -15.44 -6.92
N THR A 483 5.30 -14.65 -7.81
CA THR A 483 3.94 -14.16 -7.61
C THR A 483 2.95 -14.91 -8.48
N ASN A 484 1.73 -15.15 -7.97
CA ASN A 484 0.56 -15.69 -8.68
C ASN A 484 0.79 -17.03 -9.41
N THR A 485 1.75 -17.83 -8.97
CA THR A 485 2.03 -19.14 -9.55
C THR A 485 0.90 -20.13 -9.32
N GLU A 486 0.29 -20.07 -8.15
CA GLU A 486 -0.83 -20.93 -7.73
C GLU A 486 -2.13 -20.59 -8.44
N ASP A 487 -2.27 -19.35 -8.91
CA ASP A 487 -3.46 -18.86 -9.63
C ASP A 487 -3.40 -19.15 -11.12
N PHE A 488 -2.21 -19.43 -11.66
CA PHE A 488 -2.04 -19.79 -13.06
C PHE A 488 -2.54 -21.21 -13.32
N ARG A 489 -3.56 -21.31 -14.15
CA ARG A 489 -4.10 -22.61 -14.56
C ARG A 489 -4.19 -22.68 -16.07
N ARG A 490 -3.96 -23.86 -16.64
CA ARG A 490 -4.03 -24.13 -18.07
C ARG A 490 -5.28 -23.52 -18.67
N GLY A 491 -5.08 -22.56 -19.57
CA GLY A 491 -6.12 -21.88 -20.33
C GLY A 491 -6.98 -20.89 -19.55
N GLY A 492 -6.54 -20.53 -18.31
CA GLY A 492 -7.27 -19.61 -17.44
C GLY A 492 -8.77 -19.88 -17.47
N ASP A 493 -9.31 -20.64 -16.54
CA ASP A 493 -10.76 -20.82 -16.52
C ASP A 493 -11.44 -19.57 -15.93
N PRO A 494 -11.90 -18.62 -16.74
CA PRO A 494 -12.54 -17.41 -16.27
C PRO A 494 -13.85 -17.68 -15.51
N SER A 495 -14.42 -18.90 -15.66
CA SER A 495 -15.67 -19.27 -15.00
C SER A 495 -15.55 -19.36 -13.48
N ARG A 496 -14.34 -19.55 -12.94
CA ARG A 496 -14.10 -19.61 -11.50
C ARG A 496 -13.86 -18.26 -10.84
N THR A 497 -13.38 -17.27 -11.60
CA THR A 497 -13.19 -15.91 -11.11
C THR A 497 -14.50 -15.12 -11.11
N ASN A 498 -15.41 -15.41 -12.04
CA ASN A 498 -16.70 -14.73 -12.13
C ASN A 498 -17.71 -15.11 -11.04
N SER A 499 -17.49 -16.19 -10.29
CA SER A 499 -18.49 -16.74 -9.39
C SER A 499 -18.46 -16.20 -7.96
N VAL A 500 -17.39 -15.51 -7.54
CA VAL A 500 -17.23 -15.16 -6.12
C VAL A 500 -17.85 -13.83 -5.74
N LEU A 501 -17.88 -12.84 -6.63
CA LEU A 501 -18.36 -11.47 -6.31
C LEU A 501 -19.41 -10.90 -7.27
N GLY A 502 -20.14 -11.72 -7.99
CA GLY A 502 -21.33 -11.26 -8.72
C GLY A 502 -21.17 -11.05 -10.20
N GLY A 503 -20.85 -12.08 -10.89
CA GLY A 503 -21.19 -12.40 -12.26
C GLY A 503 -21.33 -11.29 -13.31
N GLY A 504 -21.01 -11.59 -14.56
CA GLY A 504 -21.43 -10.78 -15.69
C GLY A 504 -20.44 -9.68 -16.10
N GLY A 505 -19.41 -10.05 -16.86
CA GLY A 505 -18.63 -9.08 -17.62
C GLY A 505 -17.39 -8.51 -16.91
N TYR A 506 -16.89 -9.16 -15.86
CA TYR A 506 -15.61 -8.86 -15.23
C TYR A 506 -14.71 -10.09 -15.28
N LEU A 507 -13.53 -9.96 -15.88
CA LEU A 507 -12.62 -11.07 -16.14
C LEU A 507 -11.23 -10.75 -15.54
N THR A 508 -10.77 -11.57 -14.61
CA THR A 508 -9.38 -11.57 -14.16
C THR A 508 -8.66 -12.75 -14.80
N TYR A 509 -7.58 -12.48 -15.50
CA TYR A 509 -6.78 -13.47 -16.19
C TYR A 509 -5.35 -13.43 -15.70
N VAL A 510 -4.76 -14.59 -15.42
CA VAL A 510 -3.36 -14.66 -14.98
C VAL A 510 -2.48 -14.82 -16.20
N GLY A 511 -1.71 -13.77 -16.49
CA GLY A 511 -0.68 -13.73 -17.52
C GLY A 511 0.71 -13.84 -16.90
N GLN A 512 1.69 -13.26 -17.58
CA GLN A 512 3.08 -13.33 -17.14
C GLN A 512 3.82 -12.06 -17.53
N GLU A 513 4.74 -11.57 -16.69
CA GLU A 513 5.77 -10.64 -17.09
C GLU A 513 7.13 -11.31 -17.08
N ASN A 514 7.80 -11.32 -18.23
CA ASN A 514 9.16 -11.80 -18.38
C ASN A 514 10.11 -10.63 -18.53
N ARG A 515 11.26 -10.67 -17.83
CA ARG A 515 12.12 -9.52 -17.63
C ARG A 515 13.58 -9.79 -17.94
N GLN A 516 14.21 -8.82 -18.59
CA GLN A 516 15.65 -8.72 -18.80
C GLN A 516 16.06 -7.24 -18.74
N HIS A 517 16.96 -6.88 -17.85
CA HIS A 517 17.19 -5.49 -17.45
C HIS A 517 17.66 -4.54 -18.57
N ALA A 518 18.32 -5.03 -19.62
CA ALA A 518 18.82 -4.21 -20.73
C ALA A 518 18.00 -4.40 -22.01
N LEU A 519 17.56 -5.64 -22.28
CA LEU A 519 16.79 -5.93 -23.49
C LEU A 519 15.34 -5.48 -23.38
N GLY A 520 14.73 -5.57 -22.21
CA GLY A 520 13.37 -5.10 -21.94
C GLY A 520 12.51 -6.11 -21.21
N HIS A 521 11.24 -5.73 -21.00
CA HIS A 521 10.22 -6.55 -20.39
C HIS A 521 9.09 -6.85 -21.35
N LEU A 522 8.47 -8.01 -21.19
CA LEU A 522 7.30 -8.41 -21.93
C LEU A 522 6.15 -8.83 -21.03
N VAL A 523 5.01 -8.25 -21.26
CA VAL A 523 3.76 -8.76 -20.73
C VAL A 523 3.17 -9.75 -21.72
N LEU A 524 2.86 -10.96 -21.24
CA LEU A 524 2.44 -12.11 -22.03
C LEU A 524 1.05 -12.53 -21.59
N TRP A 525 0.06 -12.40 -22.49
CA TRP A 525 -1.34 -12.70 -22.20
C TRP A 525 -1.81 -13.96 -22.92
N GLY A 526 -2.83 -14.63 -22.36
CA GLY A 526 -3.48 -15.77 -22.99
C GLY A 526 -2.62 -17.02 -23.05
N LEU A 527 -1.68 -17.14 -22.13
CA LEU A 527 -0.80 -18.31 -22.04
C LEU A 527 -1.56 -19.55 -21.59
N LYS A 528 -1.23 -20.69 -22.18
CA LYS A 528 -1.70 -22.02 -21.79
C LYS A 528 -0.71 -22.73 -20.86
N GLU A 529 0.58 -22.39 -21.01
CA GLU A 529 1.68 -22.89 -20.21
C GLU A 529 2.64 -21.72 -19.94
N PRO A 530 3.31 -21.67 -18.78
CA PRO A 530 4.28 -20.63 -18.48
C PRO A 530 5.44 -20.61 -19.48
N VAL A 531 5.89 -19.43 -19.85
CA VAL A 531 7.06 -19.20 -20.71
C VAL A 531 8.28 -18.93 -19.83
N MET A 532 9.15 -19.93 -19.69
CA MET A 532 10.31 -19.88 -18.81
C MET A 532 11.62 -19.60 -19.58
N PRO A 533 12.66 -19.04 -18.96
CA PRO A 533 12.70 -18.45 -17.62
C PRO A 533 11.91 -17.14 -17.55
N TRP A 534 11.47 -16.75 -16.36
CA TRP A 534 10.76 -15.47 -16.18
C TRP A 534 11.71 -14.28 -16.14
N CYS A 535 12.93 -14.50 -15.61
CA CYS A 535 14.02 -13.53 -15.71
C CYS A 535 15.19 -14.17 -16.46
N SER A 536 15.76 -13.46 -17.38
CA SER A 536 16.99 -13.83 -18.08
C SER A 536 18.11 -12.94 -17.56
N ASP A 537 19.25 -13.47 -17.17
CA ASP A 537 20.39 -12.86 -16.47
C ASP A 537 20.28 -12.82 -14.92
N GLY A 538 19.58 -13.76 -14.37
CA GLY A 538 19.46 -13.96 -12.94
C GLY A 538 18.02 -13.79 -12.42
N PRO A 539 17.74 -14.27 -11.20
CA PRO A 539 16.37 -14.36 -10.69
C PRO A 539 15.73 -13.01 -10.35
N ASP A 540 16.51 -11.93 -10.24
CA ASP A 540 16.04 -10.57 -10.01
C ASP A 540 16.68 -9.56 -10.96
N GLU A 541 16.91 -9.99 -12.16
CA GLU A 541 17.60 -9.23 -13.23
C GLU A 541 19.00 -8.73 -12.83
N ALA A 542 19.92 -8.68 -13.79
CA ALA A 542 21.29 -8.18 -13.58
C ALA A 542 22.00 -8.71 -12.31
N GLU A 543 21.61 -9.86 -11.82
CA GLU A 543 22.24 -10.44 -10.64
C GLU A 543 23.63 -11.02 -10.93
N LEU A 544 24.51 -10.92 -9.95
CA LEU A 544 25.85 -11.49 -10.05
C LEU A 544 25.78 -12.99 -10.31
N GLY A 545 26.39 -13.42 -11.41
CA GLY A 545 26.38 -14.83 -11.85
C GLY A 545 25.18 -15.22 -12.70
N GLY A 546 24.28 -14.30 -13.00
CA GLY A 546 23.24 -14.50 -14.00
C GLY A 546 23.81 -14.69 -15.39
N ALA A 547 23.07 -15.34 -16.27
CA ALA A 547 23.42 -15.58 -17.66
C ALA A 547 22.25 -15.21 -18.56
N LEU A 548 22.57 -14.72 -19.76
CA LEU A 548 21.56 -14.45 -20.78
C LEU A 548 21.09 -15.77 -21.39
N ASP A 549 20.04 -16.36 -20.80
CA ASP A 549 19.50 -17.66 -21.21
C ASP A 549 18.43 -17.55 -22.28
N ALA A 550 17.71 -16.45 -22.35
CA ALA A 550 16.68 -16.14 -23.33
C ALA A 550 16.70 -14.64 -23.66
N ASN A 551 16.21 -14.27 -24.82
CA ASN A 551 15.89 -12.90 -25.18
C ASN A 551 14.38 -12.70 -25.32
N LEU A 552 13.94 -11.47 -25.55
CA LEU A 552 12.53 -11.16 -25.66
C LEU A 552 11.87 -11.83 -26.85
N SER A 553 12.60 -11.99 -27.95
CA SER A 553 12.08 -12.66 -29.15
C SER A 553 11.78 -14.14 -28.93
N ASP A 554 12.59 -14.85 -28.11
CA ASP A 554 12.29 -16.23 -27.72
C ASP A 554 10.96 -16.32 -26.95
N TRP A 555 10.79 -15.45 -25.96
CA TRP A 555 9.58 -15.39 -25.19
C TRP A 555 8.36 -15.05 -26.06
N ALA A 556 8.51 -14.10 -26.98
CA ALA A 556 7.46 -13.71 -27.91
C ALA A 556 7.05 -14.88 -28.82
N ASP A 557 8.04 -15.55 -29.44
CA ASP A 557 7.78 -16.71 -30.34
C ASP A 557 7.06 -17.86 -29.60
N ARG A 558 7.45 -18.14 -28.36
CA ARG A 558 6.82 -19.18 -27.52
C ARG A 558 5.42 -18.79 -27.04
N THR A 559 5.18 -17.49 -26.87
CA THR A 559 3.84 -16.95 -26.54
C THR A 559 2.91 -17.07 -27.75
N HIS A 560 3.36 -16.66 -28.92
CA HIS A 560 2.60 -16.79 -30.17
C HIS A 560 2.31 -18.26 -30.53
N ALA A 561 3.26 -19.17 -30.28
CA ALA A 561 3.06 -20.61 -30.49
C ALA A 561 1.88 -21.17 -29.67
N GLN A 562 1.50 -20.52 -28.57
CA GLN A 562 0.34 -20.87 -27.75
C GLN A 562 -0.95 -20.12 -28.15
N GLY A 563 -0.86 -19.16 -29.08
CA GLY A 563 -1.93 -18.24 -29.46
C GLY A 563 -2.07 -17.05 -28.52
N GLY A 564 -1.06 -16.79 -27.66
CA GLY A 564 -1.02 -15.67 -26.73
C GLY A 564 -0.76 -14.33 -27.42
N THR A 565 -0.76 -13.27 -26.65
CA THR A 565 -0.53 -11.87 -27.08
C THR A 565 0.70 -11.33 -26.37
N VAL A 566 1.55 -10.65 -27.12
CA VAL A 566 2.83 -10.09 -26.66
C VAL A 566 2.75 -8.58 -26.62
N VAL A 567 2.97 -7.99 -25.44
CA VAL A 567 2.97 -6.55 -25.22
C VAL A 567 4.36 -6.13 -24.74
N ALA A 568 4.97 -5.17 -25.43
CA ALA A 568 6.20 -4.53 -24.93
C ALA A 568 5.82 -3.63 -23.75
N ALA A 569 6.22 -4.03 -22.55
CA ALA A 569 5.85 -3.37 -21.29
C ALA A 569 6.51 -1.98 -21.18
N HIS A 570 5.82 -1.04 -20.52
CA HIS A 570 6.31 0.33 -20.21
C HIS A 570 7.22 0.93 -21.30
N PHE A 571 6.77 0.78 -22.55
CA PHE A 571 7.50 1.21 -23.73
C PHE A 571 7.88 2.70 -23.67
N PRO A 572 9.12 3.08 -24.03
CA PRO A 572 10.15 2.24 -24.67
C PRO A 572 11.19 1.62 -23.71
N HIS A 573 11.04 1.72 -22.42
CA HIS A 573 12.07 1.37 -21.45
C HIS A 573 11.86 0.00 -20.80
N PRO A 574 12.93 -0.79 -20.58
CA PRO A 574 14.26 -0.69 -21.19
C PRO A 574 14.20 -0.80 -22.72
N ASN A 575 15.00 0.03 -23.43
CA ASN A 575 14.93 0.18 -24.87
C ASN A 575 16.00 -0.64 -25.62
N GLY A 576 16.13 -1.92 -25.28
CA GLY A 576 17.08 -2.83 -25.94
C GLY A 576 16.48 -3.56 -27.12
N GLU A 577 15.55 -4.48 -26.88
CA GLU A 577 15.00 -5.37 -27.92
C GLU A 577 13.58 -5.00 -28.41
N PRO A 578 12.83 -4.03 -27.87
CA PRO A 578 11.54 -3.64 -28.45
C PRO A 578 11.62 -3.28 -29.95
N ALA A 579 12.74 -2.69 -30.39
CA ALA A 579 12.99 -2.40 -31.80
C ALA A 579 13.02 -3.67 -32.68
N VAL A 580 13.59 -4.76 -32.19
CA VAL A 580 13.58 -6.07 -32.86
C VAL A 580 12.17 -6.63 -32.93
N LEU A 581 11.44 -6.61 -31.80
CA LEU A 581 10.08 -7.14 -31.72
C LEU A 581 9.14 -6.44 -32.68
N VAL A 582 9.18 -5.11 -32.74
CA VAL A 582 8.35 -4.32 -33.64
C VAL A 582 8.74 -4.56 -35.10
N THR A 583 10.03 -4.56 -35.42
CA THR A 583 10.49 -4.71 -36.80
C THR A 583 10.27 -6.10 -37.38
N THR A 584 10.22 -7.12 -36.53
CA THR A 584 9.95 -8.52 -36.93
C THR A 584 8.48 -8.92 -36.76
N GLY A 585 7.63 -8.02 -36.25
CA GLY A 585 6.22 -8.30 -36.03
C GLY A 585 5.94 -9.22 -34.84
N ARG A 586 6.85 -9.30 -33.87
CA ARG A 586 6.71 -10.07 -32.62
C ARG A 586 5.97 -9.31 -31.52
N ALA A 587 5.98 -7.97 -31.54
CA ALA A 587 5.16 -7.17 -30.64
C ALA A 587 3.75 -7.00 -31.23
N ASP A 588 2.72 -7.39 -30.49
CA ASP A 588 1.32 -7.19 -30.84
C ASP A 588 0.83 -5.80 -30.43
N ALA A 589 1.39 -5.24 -29.37
CA ALA A 589 1.11 -3.89 -28.87
C ALA A 589 2.28 -3.34 -28.05
N VAL A 590 2.25 -2.05 -27.81
CA VAL A 590 3.16 -1.37 -26.86
C VAL A 590 2.36 -0.72 -25.77
N GLU A 591 2.90 -0.75 -24.57
CA GLU A 591 2.24 -0.25 -23.36
C GLU A 591 2.83 1.07 -22.92
N MET A 592 1.96 2.00 -22.52
CA MET A 592 2.34 3.20 -21.77
C MET A 592 1.69 3.19 -20.40
N LEU A 593 2.46 3.48 -19.36
CA LEU A 593 2.00 3.58 -17.98
C LEU A 593 1.53 5.00 -17.62
N ALA A 594 1.94 5.99 -18.40
CA ALA A 594 1.63 7.40 -18.19
C ALA A 594 1.99 8.22 -19.43
N HIS A 595 1.65 9.49 -19.40
CA HIS A 595 2.20 10.46 -20.34
C HIS A 595 3.72 10.58 -20.17
N SER A 596 4.42 10.47 -21.28
CA SER A 596 5.86 10.72 -21.40
C SER A 596 6.13 11.29 -22.78
N ASP A 597 6.78 12.45 -22.86
CA ASP A 597 7.17 13.06 -24.15
C ASP A 597 8.11 12.13 -24.91
N ASP A 598 9.06 11.49 -24.23
CA ASP A 598 9.98 10.54 -24.84
C ASP A 598 9.25 9.29 -25.34
N GLY A 599 8.31 8.76 -24.58
CA GLY A 599 7.49 7.61 -24.98
C GLY A 599 6.62 7.91 -26.21
N LEU A 600 5.99 9.08 -26.27
CA LEU A 600 5.22 9.51 -27.44
C LEU A 600 6.12 9.73 -28.67
N LEU A 601 7.27 10.38 -28.48
CA LEU A 601 8.24 10.59 -29.57
C LEU A 601 8.70 9.26 -30.15
N GLU A 602 9.02 8.30 -29.30
CA GLU A 602 9.44 6.96 -29.71
C GLU A 602 8.31 6.23 -30.43
N TYR A 603 7.10 6.23 -29.88
CA TYR A 603 5.92 5.63 -30.50
C TYR A 603 5.65 6.19 -31.91
N TYR A 604 5.71 7.52 -32.08
CA TYR A 604 5.48 8.18 -33.36
C TYR A 604 6.58 7.89 -34.40
N ARG A 605 7.83 7.65 -33.96
CA ARG A 605 8.91 7.21 -34.87
C ARG A 605 8.60 5.88 -35.54
N TYR A 606 8.07 4.91 -34.79
CA TYR A 606 7.66 3.64 -35.37
C TYR A 606 6.48 3.79 -36.33
N LEU A 607 5.46 4.55 -35.95
CA LEU A 607 4.32 4.82 -36.83
C LEU A 607 4.78 5.49 -38.14
N ASN A 608 5.61 6.51 -38.08
CA ASN A 608 6.15 7.22 -39.23
C ASN A 608 7.10 6.35 -40.06
N SER A 609 7.72 5.37 -39.44
CA SER A 609 8.52 4.36 -40.13
C SER A 609 7.68 3.23 -40.77
N GLY A 610 6.34 3.34 -40.72
CA GLY A 610 5.39 2.47 -41.39
C GLY A 610 5.05 1.20 -40.59
N TYR A 611 5.26 1.18 -39.29
CA TYR A 611 4.80 0.09 -38.43
C TYR A 611 3.38 0.40 -37.95
N ARG A 612 2.52 -0.62 -37.97
CA ARG A 612 1.23 -0.56 -37.32
C ARG A 612 1.41 -1.08 -35.91
N LEU A 613 1.25 -0.22 -34.96
CA LEU A 613 1.56 -0.51 -33.57
C LEU A 613 0.42 -0.11 -32.66
N PRO A 614 -0.39 -1.09 -32.18
CA PRO A 614 -1.44 -0.82 -31.22
C PRO A 614 -0.86 -0.25 -29.92
N LEU A 615 -1.58 0.72 -29.34
CA LEU A 615 -1.22 1.34 -28.07
C LEU A 615 -2.16 0.86 -26.97
N VAL A 616 -1.59 0.40 -25.85
CA VAL A 616 -2.33 -0.01 -24.66
C VAL A 616 -1.84 0.77 -23.44
N GLY A 617 -2.69 0.85 -22.43
CA GLY A 617 -2.39 1.40 -21.12
C GLY A 617 -2.44 0.32 -20.05
N GLY A 618 -1.47 0.34 -19.16
CA GLY A 618 -1.39 -0.51 -18.00
C GLY A 618 -0.91 0.26 -16.78
N THR A 619 -1.16 -0.27 -15.60
CA THR A 619 -0.83 0.43 -14.37
C THR A 619 0.57 0.09 -13.88
N ASP A 620 1.07 -1.11 -14.17
CA ASP A 620 2.25 -1.68 -13.53
C ASP A 620 2.16 -1.55 -11.99
N LYS A 621 1.00 -2.02 -11.48
CA LYS A 621 0.70 -1.89 -10.06
C LYS A 621 1.65 -2.71 -9.22
N MET A 622 2.47 -2.03 -8.42
CA MET A 622 3.50 -2.63 -7.59
C MET A 622 3.19 -2.53 -6.08
N SER A 623 2.18 -1.77 -5.70
CA SER A 623 1.87 -1.50 -4.28
C SER A 623 0.45 -0.98 -4.10
N SER A 624 0.03 -0.85 -2.84
CA SER A 624 -1.22 -0.15 -2.47
C SER A 624 -1.19 1.37 -2.68
N GLY A 625 -0.12 1.93 -3.23
CA GLY A 625 -0.05 3.33 -3.65
C GLY A 625 -0.69 3.60 -5.01
N VAL A 626 -1.14 2.55 -5.72
CA VAL A 626 -1.67 2.66 -7.08
C VAL A 626 -2.95 1.82 -7.19
N PRO A 627 -4.07 2.37 -7.66
CA PRO A 627 -5.28 1.59 -7.92
C PRO A 627 -5.12 0.78 -9.21
N ILE A 628 -5.74 -0.37 -9.26
CA ILE A 628 -5.90 -1.13 -10.52
C ILE A 628 -6.55 -0.25 -11.58
N GLY A 629 -6.05 -0.29 -12.81
CA GLY A 629 -6.63 0.46 -13.93
C GLY A 629 -6.50 1.97 -13.81
N LEU A 630 -5.49 2.48 -13.08
CA LEU A 630 -5.17 3.90 -13.09
C LEU A 630 -4.84 4.37 -14.52
N TYR A 631 -4.03 3.61 -15.22
CA TYR A 631 -3.92 3.68 -16.67
C TYR A 631 -4.50 2.40 -17.25
N ARG A 632 -5.50 2.55 -18.08
CA ARG A 632 -6.26 1.43 -18.64
C ARG A 632 -6.40 1.53 -20.15
N THR A 633 -6.52 0.38 -20.75
CA THR A 633 -6.86 0.21 -22.16
C THR A 633 -8.38 0.07 -22.30
N TYR A 634 -8.98 0.85 -23.16
CA TYR A 634 -10.31 0.55 -23.69
C TYR A 634 -10.14 -0.11 -25.06
N ALA A 635 -10.66 -1.33 -25.20
CA ALA A 635 -10.64 -2.06 -26.47
C ALA A 635 -12.07 -2.27 -26.99
N ARG A 636 -12.28 -2.05 -28.31
CA ARG A 636 -13.59 -2.11 -28.93
C ARG A 636 -13.84 -3.47 -29.59
N LEU A 637 -14.82 -4.21 -29.06
CA LEU A 637 -15.39 -5.40 -29.68
C LEU A 637 -16.50 -4.99 -30.64
N GLY A 638 -16.93 -5.91 -31.51
CA GLY A 638 -18.10 -5.67 -32.37
C GLY A 638 -19.37 -5.45 -31.55
N SER A 639 -20.28 -4.61 -32.02
CA SER A 639 -21.51 -4.19 -31.32
C SER A 639 -22.47 -5.33 -30.94
N SER A 640 -22.24 -6.54 -31.42
CA SER A 640 -23.00 -7.75 -31.10
C SER A 640 -22.18 -8.83 -30.39
N GLU A 641 -20.92 -8.55 -30.09
CA GLU A 641 -20.01 -9.50 -29.45
C GLU A 641 -20.07 -9.38 -27.93
N GLU A 642 -20.27 -10.50 -27.27
CA GLU A 642 -20.17 -10.62 -25.84
C GLU A 642 -18.70 -10.51 -25.43
N LEU A 643 -18.44 -9.89 -24.27
CA LEU A 643 -17.08 -9.77 -23.73
C LEU A 643 -16.50 -11.16 -23.47
N THR A 644 -15.42 -11.47 -24.18
CA THR A 644 -14.54 -12.59 -23.91
C THR A 644 -13.10 -12.11 -23.82
N TYR A 645 -12.26 -12.83 -23.09
CA TYR A 645 -10.85 -12.46 -22.97
C TYR A 645 -10.13 -12.49 -24.34
N ASP A 646 -10.37 -13.56 -25.12
CA ASP A 646 -9.78 -13.71 -26.47
C ASP A 646 -10.29 -12.64 -27.44
N GLY A 647 -11.58 -12.25 -27.33
CA GLY A 647 -12.16 -11.15 -28.10
C GLY A 647 -11.47 -9.83 -27.77
N TRP A 648 -11.25 -9.55 -26.48
CA TRP A 648 -10.55 -8.34 -26.02
C TRP A 648 -9.10 -8.32 -26.51
N CYS A 649 -8.34 -9.39 -26.34
CA CYS A 649 -6.97 -9.51 -26.86
C CYS A 649 -6.93 -9.34 -28.39
N SER A 650 -7.91 -9.88 -29.11
CA SER A 650 -8.00 -9.71 -30.55
C SER A 650 -8.29 -8.26 -30.97
N ALA A 651 -9.13 -7.54 -30.21
CA ALA A 651 -9.38 -6.13 -30.44
C ALA A 651 -8.11 -5.29 -30.18
N VAL A 652 -7.34 -5.62 -29.15
CA VAL A 652 -6.02 -5.02 -28.88
C VAL A 652 -5.08 -5.23 -30.06
N ARG A 653 -4.87 -6.48 -30.52
CA ARG A 653 -4.01 -6.78 -31.68
C ARG A 653 -4.44 -6.06 -32.96
N ALA A 654 -5.72 -5.81 -33.10
CA ALA A 654 -6.26 -5.03 -34.22
C ALA A 654 -6.09 -3.52 -34.07
N GLY A 655 -5.53 -3.01 -32.97
CA GLY A 655 -5.38 -1.59 -32.68
C GLY A 655 -6.68 -0.85 -32.41
N ARG A 656 -7.76 -1.54 -32.09
CA ARG A 656 -9.05 -0.95 -31.76
C ARG A 656 -9.09 -0.47 -30.32
N THR A 657 -8.13 0.40 -29.98
CA THR A 657 -7.87 0.77 -28.59
C THR A 657 -7.67 2.28 -28.42
N PHE A 658 -7.93 2.72 -27.20
CA PHE A 658 -7.33 3.93 -26.64
C PHE A 658 -6.87 3.64 -25.20
N LEU A 659 -5.79 4.29 -24.77
CA LEU A 659 -5.37 4.29 -23.38
C LEU A 659 -5.97 5.49 -22.64
N SER A 660 -6.22 5.34 -21.34
CA SER A 660 -6.74 6.41 -20.52
C SER A 660 -6.26 6.32 -19.08
N GLY A 661 -5.80 7.46 -18.55
CA GLY A 661 -5.66 7.75 -17.12
C GLY A 661 -6.77 8.70 -16.64
N GLY A 662 -8.03 8.48 -17.10
CA GLY A 662 -9.21 9.24 -16.68
C GLY A 662 -10.15 9.68 -17.81
N PRO A 663 -9.67 10.41 -18.84
CA PRO A 663 -10.53 10.88 -19.93
C PRO A 663 -11.01 9.76 -20.85
N LEU A 664 -12.29 9.78 -21.21
CA LEU A 664 -12.91 8.88 -22.19
C LEU A 664 -12.86 9.54 -23.58
N LEU A 665 -12.04 8.96 -24.47
CA LEU A 665 -11.65 9.58 -25.74
C LEU A 665 -12.23 8.82 -26.92
N SER A 666 -12.69 9.54 -27.96
CA SER A 666 -13.07 8.95 -29.23
C SER A 666 -12.37 9.62 -30.40
N LEU A 667 -12.19 8.88 -31.49
CA LEU A 667 -11.63 9.37 -32.75
C LEU A 667 -12.37 8.71 -33.91
N SER A 668 -12.67 9.50 -34.93
CA SER A 668 -13.20 9.02 -36.21
C SER A 668 -12.56 9.78 -37.38
N VAL A 669 -12.20 9.08 -38.47
CA VAL A 669 -11.70 9.66 -39.72
C VAL A 669 -12.60 9.15 -40.84
N ASP A 670 -13.47 10.02 -41.38
CA ASP A 670 -14.53 9.62 -42.32
C ASP A 670 -15.27 8.34 -41.87
N GLY A 671 -15.63 8.25 -40.57
CA GLY A 671 -16.33 7.13 -39.96
C GLY A 671 -15.45 5.90 -39.64
N ARG A 672 -14.17 5.89 -39.99
CA ARG A 672 -13.18 4.87 -39.56
C ARG A 672 -12.71 5.17 -38.14
N GLN A 673 -12.50 4.15 -37.34
CA GLN A 673 -12.13 4.25 -35.94
C GLN A 673 -10.71 3.73 -35.69
N PRO A 674 -10.12 3.89 -34.51
CA PRO A 674 -8.80 3.38 -34.21
C PRO A 674 -8.58 1.94 -34.64
N GLY A 675 -7.42 1.67 -35.26
CA GLY A 675 -7.03 0.39 -35.84
C GLY A 675 -7.48 0.20 -37.31
N ASP A 676 -8.50 0.93 -37.76
CA ASP A 676 -9.00 0.83 -39.13
C ASP A 676 -8.07 1.51 -40.15
N THR A 677 -8.24 1.16 -41.42
CA THR A 677 -7.63 1.84 -42.57
C THR A 677 -8.71 2.45 -43.46
N LEU A 678 -8.55 3.73 -43.74
CA LEU A 678 -9.31 4.42 -44.80
C LEU A 678 -8.50 4.38 -46.09
N GLU A 679 -9.09 3.95 -47.18
CA GLU A 679 -8.47 3.91 -48.50
C GLU A 679 -8.96 5.06 -49.37
N LEU A 680 -8.00 5.88 -49.84
CA LEU A 680 -8.24 6.97 -50.81
C LEU A 680 -7.56 6.61 -52.13
N SER A 681 -8.27 6.81 -53.21
CA SER A 681 -7.74 6.53 -54.56
C SER A 681 -6.60 7.48 -54.98
N GLY A 682 -6.43 8.59 -54.29
CA GLY A 682 -5.43 9.64 -54.50
C GLY A 682 -5.59 10.79 -53.52
N PRO A 683 -4.82 11.88 -53.65
CA PRO A 683 -4.92 13.07 -52.80
C PRO A 683 -6.34 13.57 -52.66
N GLY A 684 -6.71 13.97 -51.42
CA GLY A 684 -8.09 14.40 -51.08
C GLY A 684 -8.13 15.09 -49.71
N SER A 685 -9.28 15.11 -49.11
CA SER A 685 -9.46 15.58 -47.73
C SER A 685 -10.30 14.59 -46.97
N VAL A 686 -10.09 14.51 -45.67
CA VAL A 686 -10.83 13.66 -44.75
C VAL A 686 -11.34 14.47 -43.57
N THR A 687 -12.53 14.15 -43.09
CA THR A 687 -13.06 14.70 -41.85
C THR A 687 -12.52 13.92 -40.66
N VAL A 688 -11.89 14.60 -39.73
CA VAL A 688 -11.35 14.03 -38.49
C VAL A 688 -12.15 14.58 -37.32
N ASP A 689 -12.88 13.68 -36.65
CA ASP A 689 -13.71 14.01 -35.50
C ASP A 689 -13.11 13.38 -34.25
N ALA A 690 -13.00 14.16 -33.17
CA ALA A 690 -12.64 13.66 -31.84
C ALA A 690 -13.56 14.22 -30.78
N THR A 691 -13.85 13.41 -29.77
CA THR A 691 -14.56 13.84 -28.58
C THR A 691 -13.90 13.31 -27.34
N VAL A 692 -14.02 14.06 -26.25
CA VAL A 692 -13.56 13.62 -24.93
C VAL A 692 -14.59 13.95 -23.88
N ARG A 693 -14.73 13.05 -22.90
CA ARG A 693 -15.52 13.20 -21.69
C ARG A 693 -14.68 12.78 -20.51
N SER A 694 -14.68 13.53 -19.39
CA SER A 694 -13.80 13.26 -18.25
C SER A 694 -14.45 13.60 -16.92
N VAL A 695 -14.11 12.84 -15.89
CA VAL A 695 -14.43 13.21 -14.50
C VAL A 695 -13.47 14.28 -13.96
N PHE A 696 -12.35 14.50 -14.65
CA PHE A 696 -11.36 15.53 -14.32
C PHE A 696 -11.49 16.74 -15.24
N PRO A 697 -11.15 17.95 -14.78
CA PRO A 697 -11.03 19.10 -15.63
C PRO A 697 -9.90 18.91 -16.66
N LEU A 698 -10.18 19.28 -17.90
CA LEU A 698 -9.27 19.12 -19.03
C LEU A 698 -8.54 20.43 -19.35
N ARG A 699 -7.32 20.27 -19.90
CA ARG A 699 -6.53 21.35 -20.49
C ARG A 699 -6.87 21.53 -21.98
N SER A 700 -6.78 20.42 -22.77
CA SER A 700 -6.97 20.44 -24.22
C SER A 700 -7.42 19.10 -24.77
N LEU A 701 -8.03 19.14 -25.97
CA LEU A 701 -8.19 18.02 -26.87
C LEU A 701 -7.39 18.32 -28.13
N GLU A 702 -6.53 17.40 -28.56
CA GLU A 702 -5.62 17.60 -29.69
C GLU A 702 -5.82 16.52 -30.76
N LEU A 703 -5.82 16.93 -32.02
CA LEU A 703 -5.67 16.05 -33.17
C LEU A 703 -4.20 15.98 -33.58
N VAL A 704 -3.68 14.75 -33.67
CA VAL A 704 -2.30 14.46 -34.04
C VAL A 704 -2.28 13.79 -35.42
N ARG A 705 -1.43 14.30 -36.31
CA ARG A 705 -1.16 13.75 -37.64
C ARG A 705 0.33 13.49 -37.77
N ASN A 706 0.75 12.27 -38.01
CA ASN A 706 2.16 11.90 -38.18
C ASN A 706 3.08 12.41 -37.04
N GLY A 707 2.55 12.52 -35.80
CA GLY A 707 3.28 13.01 -34.64
C GLY A 707 3.16 14.51 -34.39
N GLU A 708 2.62 15.28 -35.32
CA GLU A 708 2.42 16.74 -35.17
C GLU A 708 0.97 17.05 -34.78
N VAL A 709 0.79 18.01 -33.88
CA VAL A 709 -0.53 18.53 -33.53
C VAL A 709 -1.05 19.42 -34.66
N VAL A 710 -2.16 19.03 -35.27
CA VAL A 710 -2.75 19.73 -36.41
C VAL A 710 -4.00 20.54 -36.05
N ALA A 711 -4.61 20.26 -34.91
CA ALA A 711 -5.71 21.05 -34.38
C ALA A 711 -5.80 20.87 -32.85
N VAL A 712 -6.26 21.90 -32.15
CA VAL A 712 -6.40 21.96 -30.69
C VAL A 712 -7.70 22.64 -30.30
N GLU A 713 -8.46 22.06 -29.39
CA GLU A 713 -9.54 22.70 -28.65
C GLU A 713 -9.12 22.88 -27.19
N GLU A 714 -8.98 24.15 -26.79
CA GLU A 714 -8.63 24.49 -25.40
C GLU A 714 -9.82 24.30 -24.45
N ALA A 715 -9.61 23.57 -23.36
CA ALA A 715 -10.69 23.20 -22.46
C ALA A 715 -11.05 24.27 -21.43
N HIS A 716 -10.06 25.01 -20.92
CA HIS A 716 -10.24 25.95 -19.82
C HIS A 716 -10.96 25.33 -18.60
N GLY A 717 -10.62 24.07 -18.27
CA GLY A 717 -11.21 23.31 -17.17
C GLY A 717 -12.57 22.66 -17.48
N ARG A 718 -13.09 22.75 -18.70
CA ARG A 718 -14.25 21.97 -19.13
C ARG A 718 -13.92 20.46 -19.06
N ARG A 719 -14.94 19.64 -18.88
CA ARG A 719 -14.85 18.20 -18.79
C ARG A 719 -15.34 17.46 -20.05
N GLU A 720 -15.88 18.20 -21.02
CA GLU A 720 -16.33 17.67 -22.31
C GLU A 720 -15.86 18.60 -23.42
N LEU A 721 -15.26 18.02 -24.46
CA LEU A 721 -14.80 18.73 -25.65
C LEU A 721 -15.13 17.93 -26.89
N SER A 722 -15.25 18.63 -27.99
CA SER A 722 -15.38 18.04 -29.34
C SER A 722 -14.59 18.86 -30.34
N LEU A 723 -13.95 18.21 -31.28
CA LEU A 723 -13.16 18.81 -32.34
C LEU A 723 -13.48 18.11 -33.67
N SER A 724 -13.73 18.87 -34.72
CA SER A 724 -14.03 18.35 -36.05
C SER A 724 -13.31 19.21 -37.09
N GLU A 725 -12.42 18.57 -37.88
CA GLU A 725 -11.61 19.28 -38.86
C GLU A 725 -11.60 18.56 -40.22
N LEU A 726 -11.64 19.36 -41.29
CA LEU A 726 -11.45 18.86 -42.64
C LEU A 726 -9.97 19.02 -43.04
N LEU A 727 -9.22 17.94 -43.05
CA LEU A 727 -7.78 17.94 -43.25
C LEU A 727 -7.39 17.40 -44.63
N PRO A 728 -6.45 18.04 -45.36
CA PRO A 728 -5.96 17.55 -46.65
C PRO A 728 -5.05 16.33 -46.44
N VAL A 729 -5.10 15.38 -47.37
CA VAL A 729 -4.28 14.18 -47.41
C VAL A 729 -3.62 14.08 -48.78
N ASP A 730 -2.31 14.25 -48.85
CA ASP A 730 -1.52 14.20 -50.09
C ASP A 730 -0.76 12.88 -50.26
N GLY A 731 -0.65 12.07 -49.23
CA GLY A 731 0.01 10.76 -49.16
C GLY A 731 -0.49 9.95 -47.99
N SER A 732 -0.03 8.70 -47.85
CA SER A 732 -0.37 7.87 -46.70
C SER A 732 0.01 8.58 -45.39
N THR A 733 -0.91 8.54 -44.45
CA THR A 733 -0.77 9.24 -43.17
C THR A 733 -1.52 8.47 -42.06
N TRP A 734 -1.33 8.88 -40.82
CA TRP A 734 -2.13 8.40 -39.70
C TRP A 734 -2.64 9.57 -38.84
N PHE A 735 -3.74 9.36 -38.18
CA PHE A 735 -4.33 10.32 -37.24
C PHE A 735 -4.57 9.66 -35.89
N ALA A 736 -4.35 10.44 -34.82
CA ALA A 736 -4.70 10.08 -33.47
C ALA A 736 -5.33 11.27 -32.75
N ALA A 737 -6.04 11.00 -31.67
CA ALA A 737 -6.49 12.02 -30.73
C ALA A 737 -5.79 11.82 -29.40
N ARG A 738 -5.48 12.92 -28.70
CA ARG A 738 -4.95 12.91 -27.34
C ARG A 738 -5.51 14.07 -26.53
N THR A 739 -5.51 13.89 -25.22
CA THR A 739 -6.04 14.91 -24.29
C THR A 739 -5.25 14.90 -22.99
N PHE A 740 -5.24 16.05 -22.33
CA PHE A 740 -4.53 16.24 -21.07
C PHE A 740 -5.48 16.85 -20.02
N GLY A 741 -5.29 16.45 -18.76
CA GLY A 741 -5.87 17.14 -17.62
C GLY A 741 -5.19 18.49 -17.36
N THR A 742 -5.76 19.28 -16.45
CA THR A 742 -5.12 20.51 -15.96
C THR A 742 -3.94 20.19 -15.07
N ASP A 743 -3.00 21.12 -14.93
CA ASP A 743 -1.80 20.95 -14.10
C ASP A 743 -2.11 20.78 -12.60
N SER A 744 -3.33 21.12 -12.18
CA SER A 744 -3.80 20.95 -10.80
C SER A 744 -4.35 19.56 -10.49
N HIS A 745 -4.46 18.67 -11.48
CA HIS A 745 -4.98 17.32 -11.34
C HIS A 745 -3.92 16.34 -11.84
N LEU A 746 -3.12 15.87 -10.92
CA LEU A 746 -2.07 14.91 -11.16
C LEU A 746 -2.49 13.54 -10.62
N ASP A 747 -1.95 12.48 -11.17
CA ASP A 747 -2.03 11.16 -10.57
C ASP A 747 -1.15 11.10 -9.30
N GLU A 748 -1.16 9.98 -8.60
CA GLU A 748 -0.38 9.78 -7.37
C GLU A 748 1.14 9.79 -7.59
N TRP A 749 1.61 9.71 -8.82
CA TRP A 749 3.02 9.89 -9.18
C TRP A 749 3.36 11.32 -9.58
N GLY A 750 2.42 12.25 -9.43
CA GLY A 750 2.61 13.63 -9.83
C GLY A 750 2.57 13.87 -11.33
N ARG A 751 1.94 12.94 -12.09
CA ARG A 751 1.86 13.00 -13.55
C ARG A 751 0.51 13.55 -14.00
N GLN A 752 0.48 14.16 -15.18
CA GLN A 752 -0.74 14.69 -15.78
C GLN A 752 -1.74 13.58 -16.15
N VAL A 753 -3.01 13.83 -15.90
CA VAL A 753 -4.12 13.03 -16.44
C VAL A 753 -4.05 13.09 -17.98
N PHE A 754 -4.06 11.92 -18.63
CA PHE A 754 -3.76 11.77 -20.05
C PHE A 754 -4.60 10.67 -20.69
N ALA A 755 -4.95 10.84 -21.96
CA ALA A 755 -5.48 9.78 -22.80
C ALA A 755 -5.00 9.92 -24.25
N HIS A 756 -4.87 8.79 -24.95
CA HIS A 756 -4.41 8.74 -26.33
C HIS A 756 -5.05 7.55 -27.08
N THR A 757 -5.51 7.76 -28.30
CA THR A 757 -6.06 6.69 -29.16
C THR A 757 -4.94 5.96 -29.89
N SER A 758 -5.14 4.69 -30.21
CA SER A 758 -4.42 4.09 -31.34
C SER A 758 -4.76 4.83 -32.63
N PRO A 759 -3.90 4.77 -33.69
CA PRO A 759 -4.13 5.52 -34.92
C PRO A 759 -5.28 4.99 -35.78
N VAL A 760 -5.91 5.89 -36.53
CA VAL A 760 -6.59 5.57 -37.78
C VAL A 760 -5.61 5.79 -38.92
N TYR A 761 -5.44 4.80 -39.79
CA TYR A 761 -4.52 4.85 -40.90
C TYR A 761 -5.23 5.28 -42.18
N VAL A 762 -4.63 6.17 -42.96
CA VAL A 762 -5.15 6.59 -44.27
C VAL A 762 -4.17 6.19 -45.35
N ALA A 763 -4.58 5.27 -46.21
CA ALA A 763 -3.83 4.83 -47.38
C ALA A 763 -4.22 5.72 -48.58
N CYS A 764 -3.27 6.40 -49.20
CA CYS A 764 -3.52 7.33 -50.32
C CYS A 764 -2.82 6.86 -51.58
N GLY A 765 -3.58 6.54 -52.61
CA GLY A 765 -3.05 6.15 -53.93
C GLY A 765 -2.40 4.76 -54.00
N GLY A 766 -2.62 3.91 -53.02
CA GLY A 766 -2.07 2.57 -52.90
C GLY A 766 -2.23 1.96 -51.53
N PRO A 767 -1.60 0.82 -51.21
CA PRO A 767 -1.62 0.26 -49.87
C PRO A 767 -0.96 1.22 -48.89
N TRP A 768 -1.50 1.23 -47.62
CA TRP A 768 -0.90 2.07 -46.59
C TRP A 768 0.58 1.74 -46.38
N GLY A 769 1.39 2.77 -46.31
CA GLY A 769 2.81 2.64 -46.01
C GLY A 769 3.44 4.01 -45.83
N MET A 770 4.33 4.06 -44.85
CA MET A 770 5.18 5.21 -44.54
C MET A 770 6.62 4.72 -44.37
N ALA A 771 7.59 5.56 -44.59
CA ALA A 771 9.01 5.23 -44.40
C ALA A 771 9.80 6.51 -44.08
N ASP A 772 9.81 6.90 -42.83
CA ASP A 772 10.69 7.97 -42.38
C ASP A 772 12.16 7.49 -42.35
N PRO A 773 13.06 8.09 -43.14
CA PRO A 773 14.45 7.64 -43.19
C PRO A 773 15.19 7.83 -41.87
N ASP A 774 14.86 8.86 -41.13
CA ASP A 774 15.53 9.17 -39.87
C ASP A 774 15.07 8.21 -38.78
N GLY A 775 13.79 7.93 -38.76
CA GLY A 775 13.20 6.91 -37.90
C GLY A 775 13.77 5.51 -38.16
N LEU A 776 13.85 5.12 -39.44
CA LEU A 776 14.44 3.82 -39.81
C LEU A 776 15.91 3.70 -39.43
N ARG A 777 16.71 4.78 -39.57
CA ARG A 777 18.13 4.79 -39.13
C ARG A 777 18.22 4.66 -37.60
N TYR A 778 17.39 5.37 -36.88
CA TYR A 778 17.33 5.31 -35.42
C TYR A 778 16.99 3.89 -34.95
N ILE A 779 15.94 3.29 -35.49
CA ILE A 779 15.53 1.92 -35.15
C ILE A 779 16.66 0.92 -35.45
N ARG A 780 17.34 1.09 -36.58
CA ARG A 780 18.53 0.26 -36.93
C ARG A 780 19.60 0.37 -35.86
N THR A 781 19.90 1.58 -35.40
CA THR A 781 20.93 1.80 -34.37
C THR A 781 20.58 1.10 -33.06
N LEU A 782 19.30 1.09 -32.65
CA LEU A 782 18.84 0.33 -31.48
C LEU A 782 19.05 -1.18 -31.66
N VAL A 783 18.64 -1.72 -32.82
CA VAL A 783 18.81 -3.16 -33.13
C VAL A 783 20.30 -3.55 -33.12
N GLU A 784 21.17 -2.75 -33.71
CA GLU A 784 22.64 -2.98 -33.73
C GLU A 784 23.22 -2.92 -32.32
N GLY A 785 22.80 -1.93 -31.50
CA GLY A 785 23.26 -1.77 -30.12
C GLY A 785 22.84 -2.95 -29.23
N ALA A 786 21.58 -3.35 -29.29
CA ALA A 786 21.08 -4.49 -28.53
C ALA A 786 21.73 -5.82 -28.97
N ARG A 787 22.03 -5.98 -30.27
CA ARG A 787 22.81 -7.12 -30.77
C ARG A 787 24.20 -7.17 -30.17
N GLU A 788 24.89 -6.03 -30.09
CA GLU A 788 26.22 -5.96 -29.46
C GLU A 788 26.15 -6.28 -27.96
N TYR A 789 25.10 -5.83 -27.25
CA TYR A 789 24.85 -6.24 -25.87
C TYR A 789 24.74 -7.76 -25.73
N VAL A 790 23.97 -8.42 -26.58
CA VAL A 790 23.84 -9.90 -26.61
C VAL A 790 25.19 -10.56 -26.83
N ARG A 791 25.99 -10.06 -27.77
CA ARG A 791 27.34 -10.57 -28.07
C ARG A 791 28.30 -10.48 -26.89
N HIS A 792 28.19 -9.42 -26.08
CA HIS A 792 29.03 -9.21 -24.92
C HIS A 792 28.59 -9.99 -23.69
N THR A 793 27.28 -10.22 -23.53
CA THR A 793 26.68 -10.75 -22.31
C THR A 793 26.41 -12.25 -22.38
N ALA A 794 26.14 -12.80 -23.57
CA ALA A 794 25.85 -14.21 -23.75
C ALA A 794 26.98 -15.13 -23.24
N PRO A 795 26.63 -16.25 -22.58
CA PRO A 795 27.62 -17.19 -22.07
C PRO A 795 28.53 -17.74 -23.18
N ARG A 796 29.82 -17.69 -22.98
CA ARG A 796 30.84 -18.26 -23.89
C ARG A 796 31.35 -19.58 -23.37
N ARG A 797 30.47 -20.58 -23.26
CA ARG A 797 30.87 -21.95 -22.89
C ARG A 797 31.00 -22.81 -24.13
N ALA A 798 31.78 -23.88 -24.02
CA ALA A 798 31.82 -24.91 -25.03
C ALA A 798 30.43 -25.59 -25.08
N ASP A 799 29.70 -25.39 -26.15
CA ASP A 799 28.29 -25.80 -26.30
C ASP A 799 28.04 -27.30 -26.08
N HIS A 800 29.09 -28.13 -26.30
CA HIS A 800 29.01 -29.57 -26.02
C HIS A 800 28.90 -29.92 -24.53
N LEU A 801 29.12 -28.98 -23.61
CA LEU A 801 29.01 -29.16 -22.15
C LEU A 801 27.67 -28.70 -21.56
N THR A 802 26.89 -27.94 -22.30
CA THR A 802 25.64 -27.34 -21.83
C THR A 802 24.55 -27.50 -22.89
N THR A 803 23.40 -28.01 -22.51
CA THR A 803 22.21 -28.07 -23.37
C THR A 803 21.25 -26.97 -22.92
N HIS A 804 20.92 -26.05 -23.81
CA HIS A 804 19.94 -24.99 -23.56
C HIS A 804 18.54 -25.46 -23.92
N HIS A 805 17.51 -24.74 -23.46
CA HIS A 805 16.11 -25.07 -23.67
C HIS A 805 15.70 -25.17 -25.15
N HIS A 806 16.37 -24.46 -26.04
CA HIS A 806 16.13 -24.48 -27.49
C HIS A 806 16.75 -25.66 -28.20
N GLY A 807 17.66 -26.40 -27.56
CA GLY A 807 18.31 -27.59 -28.16
C GLY A 807 19.31 -27.33 -29.29
N GLU A 808 19.57 -26.11 -29.68
CA GLU A 808 20.54 -25.75 -30.72
C GLU A 808 21.98 -25.74 -30.16
N PRO A 809 22.98 -26.15 -30.94
CA PRO A 809 24.36 -26.32 -30.47
C PRO A 809 25.12 -25.00 -30.28
N ASN A 810 24.65 -23.89 -30.80
CA ASN A 810 25.28 -22.56 -30.68
C ASN A 810 24.34 -21.55 -30.09
N HIS A 811 24.39 -21.40 -28.78
CA HIS A 811 23.51 -20.52 -28.02
C HIS A 811 23.60 -19.03 -28.44
N LEU A 812 24.85 -18.52 -28.68
CA LEU A 812 25.02 -17.15 -29.11
C LEU A 812 24.38 -16.93 -30.50
N ALA A 813 24.60 -17.83 -31.45
CA ALA A 813 23.99 -17.70 -32.77
C ALA A 813 22.47 -17.75 -32.71
N TRP A 814 21.93 -18.53 -31.79
CA TRP A 814 20.49 -18.61 -31.54
C TRP A 814 19.96 -17.28 -30.99
N LEU A 815 20.61 -16.70 -29.98
CA LEU A 815 20.24 -15.39 -29.41
C LEU A 815 20.34 -14.25 -30.43
N GLU A 816 21.32 -14.30 -31.36
CA GLU A 816 21.54 -13.26 -32.38
C GLU A 816 20.55 -13.32 -33.55
N ARG A 817 19.91 -14.45 -33.80
CA ARG A 817 19.05 -14.65 -34.97
C ARG A 817 17.94 -13.60 -35.14
N PRO A 818 17.15 -13.22 -34.12
CA PRO A 818 16.11 -12.22 -34.27
C PRO A 818 16.65 -10.83 -34.68
N PHE A 819 17.85 -10.48 -34.24
CA PHE A 819 18.50 -9.20 -34.60
C PHE A 819 18.92 -9.17 -36.06
N ALA A 820 19.39 -10.29 -36.59
CA ALA A 820 19.68 -10.42 -38.00
C ALA A 820 18.42 -10.32 -38.87
N GLU A 821 17.33 -10.97 -38.47
CA GLU A 821 16.00 -10.86 -39.08
C GLU A 821 15.49 -9.42 -39.10
N ALA A 822 15.66 -8.70 -37.99
CA ALA A 822 15.23 -7.30 -37.87
C ALA A 822 16.04 -6.38 -38.82
N LEU A 823 17.36 -6.58 -38.91
CA LEU A 823 18.21 -5.80 -39.84
C LEU A 823 17.86 -6.08 -41.31
N GLU A 824 17.58 -7.31 -41.69
CA GLU A 824 17.09 -7.67 -43.02
C GLU A 824 15.72 -7.05 -43.32
N ALA A 825 14.80 -7.04 -42.36
CA ALA A 825 13.51 -6.40 -42.50
C ALA A 825 13.64 -4.87 -42.72
N LEU A 826 14.52 -4.22 -41.99
CA LEU A 826 14.82 -2.79 -42.15
C LEU A 826 15.45 -2.50 -43.51
N ASP A 827 16.38 -3.34 -43.99
CA ASP A 827 16.96 -3.23 -45.34
C ASP A 827 15.92 -3.36 -46.45
N SER A 828 14.97 -4.27 -46.25
CA SER A 828 13.86 -4.48 -47.18
C SER A 828 12.93 -3.27 -47.26
N ARG A 829 12.64 -2.62 -46.12
CA ARG A 829 11.83 -1.38 -46.08
C ARG A 829 12.53 -0.21 -46.74
N THR A 830 13.83 -0.06 -46.52
CA THR A 830 14.63 1.01 -47.12
C THR A 830 14.73 0.87 -48.65
N ARG A 831 14.73 -0.36 -49.18
CA ARG A 831 14.78 -0.64 -50.65
C ARG A 831 13.44 -0.49 -51.38
N LYS A 832 12.29 -0.59 -50.70
CA LYS A 832 10.96 -0.44 -51.31
C LYS A 832 10.57 1.04 -51.58
N ARG A 833 11.45 1.96 -51.35
CA ARG A 833 11.40 3.35 -51.75
C ARG A 833 11.88 3.48 -53.19
#